data_942fcd82b93a802ca43a6de385c00ab7
#
_entry.id   942fcd82b93a802ca43a6de385c00ab7
#
_cell.length_a   1.000
_cell.length_b   1.000
_cell.length_c   1.000
_cell.angle_alpha   90.00
_cell.angle_beta   90.00
_cell.angle_gamma   90.00
#
_symmetry.space_group_name_H-M   'P 1'
#
loop_
_entity.id
_entity.type
_entity.pdbx_description
1 polymer ?
#
loop_
_entity_poly.entity_id
_entity_poly.type
_entity_poly.pdbx_seq_one_letter_code
_entity_poly.pdbx_strand_id
1 'polypeptide(L)'
;MKKIFSIILLSIGISVIPSTAQITIEQAEIWADRVMKDIGVRKTTFDSVRLKENITLSMADLLTYNTSIFVKSYGRATLSTISFRGTGASHTQVLWNGMKINSPMLGMTDFSMIPSYFIDDATLLHGSSSVNETGGGLGGAVKLETKPAQNDGFSAQYTQGIGSFYTFDEFLRLTYGTPKLKLSTRVLLSTSPNNFKYRNHDKKVNVYDDDMNIIEQYYPIERNRSGAFRDFHILQEAFYNTGKGDRFSLSAWYLNSRRELPMLTVDHAEETSFENIQREQTFRGVAGWDRHREKWKLALKGGYIYTQLNYDYKRDLGNGFMAPMIESRSTINTLYASAESEYYPTKKWLLTASLSLHQNFVLSKDRNIIKQDGDKAIVGYDRARAEISGSISAKWKPIKRIGISLVIREEVTGNRISPIIPALFIDGLISQKGNITVKASVSRNFRVPTLNDLYFLPGGNPDLKNEKGWTYDAGINFYHSKEKVFSIKGGINWFDSYISDWIIWLPTTKGFFSPDNIKDVHAYGIETNAALQINFTRNWNLDISGTFSWTPSINVGEPRSPADMSVGKQLPYVPEFSSGINGILSWKSWSFQYKWCYYSPRFTMSSNDITLTGRLPEYFMSNISLEKRIPFTWGNLSFKGVINNLFNEEYLSVLSRPMPGINFQFFVTLSINRPDTKKIIKK
;
A
#
# COMPACT_ATOMS: atom_id res chain seq x y z
N MET A 1 -51.10 -9.42 7.50
CA MET A 1 -49.74 -8.95 7.82
C MET A 1 -49.57 -8.33 9.23
N LYS A 2 -50.41 -8.65 10.21
CA LYS A 2 -50.30 -8.16 11.60
C LYS A 2 -50.05 -9.28 12.66
N LYS A 3 -49.75 -10.51 12.25
CA LYS A 3 -49.54 -11.66 13.18
C LYS A 3 -48.13 -12.30 13.11
N ILE A 4 -47.20 -11.77 12.29
CA ILE A 4 -45.84 -12.29 12.17
C ILE A 4 -44.83 -11.43 12.99
N PHE A 5 -45.22 -10.24 13.44
CA PHE A 5 -44.35 -9.34 14.21
C PHE A 5 -44.33 -9.59 15.73
N SER A 6 -45.22 -10.49 16.25
CA SER A 6 -45.35 -10.74 17.71
C SER A 6 -44.58 -11.96 18.23
N ILE A 7 -43.88 -12.73 17.39
CA ILE A 7 -43.13 -13.92 17.82
C ILE A 7 -41.62 -13.69 18.00
N ILE A 8 -41.11 -12.52 17.59
CA ILE A 8 -39.66 -12.22 17.69
C ILE A 8 -39.27 -11.48 18.98
N LEU A 9 -40.24 -11.15 19.84
CA LEU A 9 -39.97 -10.34 21.05
C LEU A 9 -39.96 -11.16 22.38
N LEU A 10 -40.01 -12.46 22.36
CA LEU A 10 -40.17 -13.26 23.61
C LEU A 10 -39.12 -14.36 23.79
N SER A 11 -37.87 -14.17 23.42
CA SER A 11 -36.78 -15.09 23.82
C SER A 11 -35.42 -14.46 23.87
N ILE A 12 -35.25 -13.30 24.54
CA ILE A 12 -33.94 -12.74 24.88
C ILE A 12 -33.79 -12.75 26.41
N GLY A 13 -33.79 -13.93 26.96
CA GLY A 13 -33.30 -14.24 28.30
C GLY A 13 -32.10 -15.17 28.18
N ILE A 14 -31.01 -14.76 27.55
CA ILE A 14 -29.78 -15.54 27.47
C ILE A 14 -28.77 -14.92 28.44
N SER A 15 -28.46 -15.68 29.48
CA SER A 15 -27.36 -15.48 30.43
C SER A 15 -26.07 -15.08 29.71
N VAL A 16 -25.60 -13.88 30.04
CA VAL A 16 -24.31 -13.34 29.59
C VAL A 16 -23.21 -14.11 30.28
N ILE A 17 -22.61 -15.08 29.61
CA ILE A 17 -21.29 -15.58 29.96
C ILE A 17 -20.30 -14.50 29.49
N PRO A 18 -19.48 -13.91 30.37
CA PRO A 18 -18.50 -12.91 29.95
C PRO A 18 -17.42 -13.62 29.14
N SER A 19 -17.46 -13.48 27.83
CA SER A 19 -16.33 -13.78 26.96
C SER A 19 -15.26 -12.70 27.25
N THR A 20 -14.29 -13.03 28.07
CA THR A 20 -13.07 -12.25 28.17
C THR A 20 -12.33 -12.34 26.84
N ALA A 21 -12.55 -11.36 25.97
CA ALA A 21 -11.64 -11.11 24.87
C ALA A 21 -10.31 -10.67 25.51
N GLN A 22 -9.43 -11.62 25.75
CA GLN A 22 -8.08 -11.40 26.18
C GLN A 22 -7.34 -10.84 24.98
N ILE A 23 -7.33 -9.50 24.85
CA ILE A 23 -6.39 -8.81 23.98
C ILE A 23 -5.04 -9.06 24.62
N THR A 24 -4.31 -10.03 24.10
CA THR A 24 -2.95 -10.33 24.52
C THR A 24 -2.12 -9.12 24.13
N ILE A 25 -1.65 -8.38 25.12
CA ILE A 25 -0.71 -7.27 24.96
C ILE A 25 0.65 -7.89 24.61
N GLU A 26 0.78 -8.43 23.43
CA GLU A 26 2.10 -8.84 22.88
C GLU A 26 3.04 -7.63 22.68
N GLN A 27 2.51 -6.42 22.75
CA GLN A 27 3.31 -5.20 22.60
C GLN A 27 4.06 -4.76 23.86
N ALA A 28 3.69 -5.19 25.03
CA ALA A 28 4.38 -4.79 26.26
C ALA A 28 5.71 -5.54 26.49
N GLU A 29 5.83 -6.77 26.03
CA GLU A 29 7.09 -7.53 26.09
C GLU A 29 8.14 -7.06 25.08
N ILE A 30 7.72 -6.45 23.96
CA ILE A 30 8.60 -6.01 22.87
C ILE A 30 9.52 -4.84 23.30
N TRP A 31 9.13 -4.06 24.29
CA TRP A 31 9.90 -2.89 24.73
C TRP A 31 10.89 -3.19 25.87
N ALA A 32 10.68 -4.27 26.63
CA ALA A 32 11.58 -4.65 27.72
C ALA A 32 12.92 -5.20 27.21
N ASP A 33 12.91 -5.98 26.12
CA ASP A 33 14.11 -6.45 25.42
C ASP A 33 14.11 -5.88 24.00
N ARG A 34 14.89 -4.83 23.77
CA ARG A 34 15.12 -4.29 22.42
C ARG A 34 15.53 -5.41 21.49
N VAL A 35 14.68 -5.72 20.52
CA VAL A 35 14.99 -6.74 19.52
C VAL A 35 16.24 -6.33 18.77
N MET A 36 17.27 -7.17 18.77
CA MET A 36 18.55 -6.90 18.07
C MET A 36 18.34 -6.51 16.61
N LYS A 37 17.32 -7.08 15.96
CA LYS A 37 16.99 -6.82 14.56
C LYS A 37 16.57 -5.37 14.29
N ASP A 38 15.99 -4.68 15.26
CA ASP A 38 15.38 -3.36 15.10
C ASP A 38 16.25 -2.19 15.58
N ILE A 39 17.56 -2.44 15.80
CA ILE A 39 18.49 -1.38 16.20
C ILE A 39 18.45 -0.22 15.20
N GLY A 40 18.05 0.96 15.65
CA GLY A 40 17.98 2.17 14.86
C GLY A 40 16.93 2.17 13.74
N VAL A 41 16.27 1.04 13.47
CA VAL A 41 15.28 0.92 12.40
C VAL A 41 14.03 1.72 12.75
N ARG A 42 13.55 2.53 11.78
CA ARG A 42 12.25 3.19 11.83
C ARG A 42 11.24 2.41 11.02
N LYS A 43 10.23 1.87 11.69
CA LYS A 43 9.16 1.11 11.06
C LYS A 43 7.79 1.46 11.61
N THR A 44 6.76 1.35 10.75
CA THR A 44 5.34 1.37 11.14
C THR A 44 4.76 0.01 10.84
N THR A 45 4.12 -0.64 11.81
CA THR A 45 3.55 -1.99 11.64
C THR A 45 2.05 -1.98 11.84
N PHE A 46 1.35 -2.72 10.99
CA PHE A 46 -0.07 -3.04 11.09
C PHE A 46 -0.20 -4.54 11.30
N ASP A 47 -0.66 -4.91 12.46
CA ASP A 47 -0.92 -6.31 12.81
C ASP A 47 -2.26 -6.81 12.24
N SER A 48 -2.49 -8.11 12.39
CA SER A 48 -3.71 -8.75 11.90
C SER A 48 -4.99 -8.21 12.52
N VAL A 49 -4.95 -7.57 13.68
CA VAL A 49 -6.13 -6.97 14.32
C VAL A 49 -6.54 -5.71 13.55
N ARG A 50 -5.60 -4.78 13.33
CA ARG A 50 -5.85 -3.55 12.56
C ARG A 50 -6.21 -3.83 11.09
N LEU A 51 -5.60 -4.85 10.49
CA LEU A 51 -5.92 -5.28 9.13
C LEU A 51 -7.35 -5.85 9.04
N LYS A 52 -7.80 -6.63 10.05
CA LYS A 52 -9.16 -7.19 10.10
C LYS A 52 -10.25 -6.13 10.34
N GLU A 53 -9.97 -5.09 11.11
CA GLU A 53 -10.89 -3.95 11.29
C GLU A 53 -11.17 -3.21 9.98
N ASN A 54 -10.25 -3.32 9.02
CA ASN A 54 -10.30 -2.68 7.71
C ASN A 54 -10.49 -3.69 6.56
N ILE A 55 -11.17 -4.80 6.81
CA ILE A 55 -11.34 -5.95 5.89
C ILE A 55 -11.85 -5.58 4.49
N THR A 56 -12.55 -4.46 4.40
CA THR A 56 -13.23 -3.99 3.19
C THR A 56 -12.38 -3.04 2.34
N LEU A 57 -11.17 -2.76 2.79
CA LEU A 57 -10.30 -1.77 2.17
C LEU A 57 -9.15 -2.43 1.42
N SER A 58 -8.71 -1.78 0.36
CA SER A 58 -7.40 -2.04 -0.23
C SER A 58 -6.28 -1.60 0.72
N MET A 59 -5.06 -2.03 0.45
CA MET A 59 -3.90 -1.51 1.19
C MET A 59 -3.71 -0.01 0.95
N ALA A 60 -4.12 0.54 -0.20
CA ALA A 60 -4.10 1.97 -0.47
C ALA A 60 -4.95 2.73 0.56
N ASP A 61 -6.21 2.30 0.76
CA ASP A 61 -7.13 2.95 1.71
C ASP A 61 -6.65 2.81 3.16
N LEU A 62 -6.11 1.63 3.52
CA LEU A 62 -5.57 1.42 4.86
C LEU A 62 -4.41 2.37 5.15
N LEU A 63 -3.50 2.57 4.20
CA LEU A 63 -2.36 3.46 4.36
C LEU A 63 -2.79 4.93 4.45
N THR A 64 -3.77 5.36 3.66
CA THR A 64 -4.30 6.73 3.66
C THR A 64 -4.76 7.19 5.04
N TYR A 65 -5.48 6.34 5.77
CA TYR A 65 -6.08 6.73 7.07
C TYR A 65 -5.24 6.40 8.30
N ASN A 66 -4.15 5.66 8.13
CA ASN A 66 -3.38 5.17 9.28
C ASN A 66 -1.90 5.56 9.23
N THR A 67 -1.48 6.28 8.19
CA THR A 67 -0.09 6.73 8.03
C THR A 67 -0.04 8.16 7.52
N SER A 68 1.14 8.77 7.60
CA SER A 68 1.45 10.05 6.94
C SER A 68 1.91 9.89 5.49
N ILE A 69 1.88 8.67 4.95
CA ILE A 69 2.28 8.41 3.57
C ILE A 69 1.21 8.93 2.63
N PHE A 70 1.61 9.68 1.63
CA PHE A 70 0.69 10.13 0.59
C PHE A 70 0.34 8.99 -0.36
N VAL A 71 -0.96 8.73 -0.51
CA VAL A 71 -1.50 7.79 -1.48
C VAL A 71 -2.12 8.56 -2.64
N LYS A 72 -1.48 8.52 -3.80
CA LYS A 72 -2.03 9.07 -5.03
C LYS A 72 -2.97 8.05 -5.65
N SER A 73 -4.28 8.26 -5.52
CA SER A 73 -5.32 7.38 -6.04
C SER A 73 -6.06 8.04 -7.20
N TYR A 74 -6.32 7.27 -8.24
CA TYR A 74 -7.12 7.70 -9.39
C TYR A 74 -8.60 7.31 -9.26
N GLY A 75 -9.02 6.82 -8.08
CA GLY A 75 -10.35 6.37 -7.76
C GLY A 75 -10.42 4.89 -7.34
N ARG A 76 -11.62 4.43 -6.97
CA ARG A 76 -11.82 3.02 -6.56
C ARG A 76 -11.49 2.07 -7.71
N ALA A 77 -10.75 1.03 -7.40
CA ALA A 77 -10.28 0.02 -8.36
C ALA A 77 -9.52 0.59 -9.58
N THR A 78 -8.92 1.76 -9.43
CA THR A 78 -7.97 2.32 -10.39
C THR A 78 -6.60 2.43 -9.74
N LEU A 79 -5.59 2.82 -10.50
CA LEU A 79 -4.22 2.91 -10.00
C LEU A 79 -4.13 3.69 -8.69
N SER A 80 -3.51 3.09 -7.69
CA SER A 80 -3.20 3.73 -6.41
C SER A 80 -1.74 3.48 -6.06
N THR A 81 -0.96 4.55 -6.02
CA THR A 81 0.47 4.50 -5.72
C THR A 81 0.78 5.22 -4.41
N ILE A 82 1.86 4.81 -3.76
CA ILE A 82 2.31 5.43 -2.52
C ILE A 82 3.64 6.14 -2.71
N SER A 83 3.81 7.22 -1.98
CA SER A 83 5.03 8.02 -1.96
C SER A 83 5.47 8.25 -0.52
N PHE A 84 6.65 7.72 -0.19
CA PHE A 84 7.30 8.04 1.07
C PHE A 84 8.02 9.37 0.94
N ARG A 85 7.76 10.31 1.86
CA ARG A 85 8.57 11.53 2.00
C ARG A 85 8.78 12.28 0.69
N GLY A 86 7.75 12.39 -0.11
CA GLY A 86 7.79 13.11 -1.38
C GLY A 86 8.55 12.44 -2.51
N THR A 87 9.00 11.19 -2.34
CA THR A 87 9.63 10.44 -3.44
C THR A 87 8.59 9.91 -4.43
N GLY A 88 9.02 9.46 -5.61
CA GLY A 88 8.13 8.85 -6.60
C GLY A 88 7.69 7.44 -6.23
N ALA A 89 6.62 6.96 -6.84
CA ALA A 89 6.09 5.62 -6.62
C ALA A 89 7.09 4.49 -6.91
N SER A 90 7.96 4.68 -7.89
CA SER A 90 9.03 3.73 -8.27
C SER A 90 10.20 3.70 -7.27
N HIS A 91 10.25 4.62 -6.31
CA HIS A 91 11.23 4.65 -5.22
C HIS A 91 10.80 3.84 -4.01
N THR A 92 9.58 3.28 -4.04
CA THR A 92 9.04 2.44 -2.96
C THR A 92 9.11 0.97 -3.34
N GLN A 93 9.81 0.17 -2.55
CA GLN A 93 9.85 -1.28 -2.73
C GLN A 93 8.67 -1.94 -2.03
N VAL A 94 8.06 -2.92 -2.67
CA VAL A 94 6.95 -3.71 -2.09
C VAL A 94 7.31 -5.18 -2.15
N LEU A 95 7.29 -5.82 -0.98
CA LEU A 95 7.63 -7.24 -0.84
C LEU A 95 6.42 -8.00 -0.30
N TRP A 96 6.08 -9.12 -0.91
CA TRP A 96 5.10 -10.07 -0.41
C TRP A 96 5.81 -11.37 -0.01
N ASN A 97 5.73 -11.73 1.27
CA ASN A 97 6.45 -12.86 1.88
C ASN A 97 7.96 -12.88 1.56
N GLY A 98 8.55 -11.68 1.39
CA GLY A 98 9.96 -11.47 1.05
C GLY A 98 10.26 -11.36 -0.44
N MET A 99 9.34 -11.73 -1.32
CA MET A 99 9.49 -11.60 -2.77
C MET A 99 9.04 -10.20 -3.22
N LYS A 100 9.90 -9.48 -3.96
CA LYS A 100 9.58 -8.17 -4.55
C LYS A 100 8.47 -8.31 -5.60
N ILE A 101 7.39 -7.53 -5.46
CA ILE A 101 6.23 -7.56 -6.36
C ILE A 101 6.05 -6.29 -7.20
N ASN A 102 7.01 -5.36 -7.14
CA ASN A 102 7.02 -4.22 -8.06
C ASN A 102 7.12 -4.69 -9.51
N SER A 103 6.34 -4.10 -10.41
CA SER A 103 6.46 -4.36 -11.85
C SER A 103 7.86 -4.00 -12.36
N PRO A 104 8.61 -4.90 -12.99
CA PRO A 104 9.91 -4.56 -13.58
C PRO A 104 9.81 -3.56 -14.75
N MET A 105 8.61 -3.45 -15.36
CA MET A 105 8.32 -2.45 -16.40
C MET A 105 8.20 -1.04 -15.82
N LEU A 106 7.40 -0.88 -14.75
CA LEU A 106 6.99 0.42 -14.20
C LEU A 106 7.74 0.79 -12.92
N GLY A 107 8.42 -0.16 -12.27
CA GLY A 107 9.11 0.03 -10.99
C GLY A 107 8.18 0.18 -9.78
N MET A 108 6.87 0.19 -9.97
CA MET A 108 5.88 0.44 -8.92
C MET A 108 4.89 -0.71 -8.76
N THR A 109 4.11 -0.66 -7.69
CA THR A 109 3.01 -1.59 -7.39
C THR A 109 1.71 -0.81 -7.28
N ASP A 110 0.63 -1.34 -7.84
CA ASP A 110 -0.72 -0.82 -7.64
C ASP A 110 -1.30 -1.34 -6.31
N PHE A 111 -1.41 -0.46 -5.32
CA PHE A 111 -1.91 -0.78 -3.98
C PHE A 111 -3.43 -1.00 -3.94
N SER A 112 -4.17 -0.57 -4.97
CA SER A 112 -5.59 -0.88 -5.11
C SER A 112 -5.84 -2.36 -5.40
N MET A 113 -4.82 -3.07 -5.96
CA MET A 113 -4.85 -4.51 -6.28
C MET A 113 -4.43 -5.39 -5.08
N ILE A 114 -4.13 -4.81 -3.93
CA ILE A 114 -3.72 -5.55 -2.74
C ILE A 114 -4.84 -5.47 -1.70
N PRO A 115 -5.68 -6.51 -1.57
CA PRO A 115 -6.70 -6.54 -0.52
C PRO A 115 -6.05 -6.63 0.86
N SER A 116 -6.43 -5.75 1.80
CA SER A 116 -5.96 -5.82 3.19
C SER A 116 -6.31 -7.17 3.86
N TYR A 117 -7.41 -7.79 3.43
CA TYR A 117 -7.87 -9.10 3.88
C TYR A 117 -6.89 -10.25 3.59
N PHE A 118 -6.02 -10.10 2.58
CA PHE A 118 -5.04 -11.12 2.19
C PHE A 118 -3.73 -11.01 2.96
N ILE A 119 -3.57 -9.97 3.77
CA ILE A 119 -2.34 -9.67 4.52
C ILE A 119 -2.61 -9.88 6.01
N ASP A 120 -1.67 -10.49 6.73
CA ASP A 120 -1.75 -10.67 8.18
C ASP A 120 -0.80 -9.73 8.94
N ASP A 121 0.23 -9.20 8.26
CA ASP A 121 1.17 -8.22 8.81
C ASP A 121 1.66 -7.30 7.68
N ALA A 122 1.62 -6.01 7.91
CA ALA A 122 2.18 -5.02 7.00
C ALA A 122 3.17 -4.14 7.76
N THR A 123 4.41 -4.09 7.28
CA THR A 123 5.48 -3.29 7.85
C THR A 123 5.98 -2.28 6.83
N LEU A 124 5.94 -1.00 7.21
CA LEU A 124 6.51 0.10 6.44
C LEU A 124 7.90 0.42 6.98
N LEU A 125 8.91 0.38 6.14
CA LEU A 125 10.28 0.76 6.45
C LEU A 125 10.54 2.13 5.83
N HIS A 126 10.84 3.13 6.68
CA HIS A 126 11.00 4.52 6.25
C HIS A 126 12.45 4.84 5.92
N GLY A 127 12.70 5.48 4.78
CA GLY A 127 14.01 6.01 4.38
C GLY A 127 15.15 4.99 4.53
N SER A 128 16.17 5.35 5.31
CA SER A 128 17.34 4.49 5.59
C SER A 128 17.00 3.09 6.04
N SER A 129 15.86 2.89 6.71
CA SER A 129 15.46 1.57 7.24
C SER A 129 15.13 0.55 6.15
N SER A 130 14.94 0.98 4.90
CA SER A 130 14.70 0.10 3.75
C SER A 130 15.99 -0.44 3.10
N VAL A 131 17.17 -0.06 3.58
CA VAL A 131 18.45 -0.39 2.96
C VAL A 131 18.70 -1.89 2.80
N ASN A 132 18.11 -2.74 3.64
CA ASN A 132 18.25 -4.19 3.53
C ASN A 132 17.35 -4.80 2.45
N GLU A 133 16.42 -4.04 1.88
CA GLU A 133 15.47 -4.54 0.90
C GLU A 133 16.01 -4.31 -0.53
N THR A 134 15.91 -5.32 -1.37
CA THR A 134 16.44 -5.30 -2.75
C THR A 134 15.78 -4.23 -3.60
N GLY A 135 16.55 -3.53 -4.43
CA GLY A 135 16.05 -2.60 -5.45
C GLY A 135 15.98 -1.15 -5.04
N GLY A 136 16.76 -0.75 -4.04
CA GLY A 136 17.10 0.64 -3.79
C GLY A 136 15.97 1.51 -3.24
N GLY A 137 15.45 1.20 -2.09
CA GLY A 137 14.43 2.00 -1.40
C GLY A 137 14.82 3.46 -1.10
N LEU A 138 14.96 4.29 -2.13
CA LEU A 138 15.21 5.74 -1.98
C LEU A 138 14.12 6.41 -1.13
N GLY A 139 12.86 5.94 -1.23
CA GLY A 139 11.74 6.40 -0.42
C GLY A 139 11.51 5.54 0.82
N GLY A 140 11.47 4.25 0.64
CA GLY A 140 11.15 3.28 1.68
C GLY A 140 10.75 1.92 1.13
N ALA A 141 10.32 1.01 2.02
CA ALA A 141 9.81 -0.29 1.61
C ALA A 141 8.53 -0.68 2.38
N VAL A 142 7.68 -1.46 1.73
CA VAL A 142 6.48 -2.06 2.32
C VAL A 142 6.63 -3.57 2.30
N LYS A 143 6.63 -4.18 3.47
CA LYS A 143 6.65 -5.63 3.64
C LYS A 143 5.25 -6.10 3.97
N LEU A 144 4.71 -6.99 3.16
CA LEU A 144 3.40 -7.61 3.30
C LEU A 144 3.61 -9.09 3.58
N GLU A 145 3.15 -9.53 4.73
CA GLU A 145 3.37 -10.90 5.18
C GLU A 145 2.06 -11.62 5.48
N THR A 146 2.04 -12.89 5.16
CA THR A 146 0.98 -13.81 5.56
C THR A 146 1.51 -14.71 6.67
N LYS A 147 0.63 -15.06 7.62
CA LYS A 147 1.00 -15.83 8.81
C LYS A 147 0.13 -17.08 8.98
N PRO A 148 0.68 -18.18 9.52
CA PRO A 148 -0.10 -19.35 9.84
C PRO A 148 -1.23 -19.03 10.82
N ALA A 149 -2.37 -19.72 10.68
CA ALA A 149 -3.47 -19.61 11.64
C ALA A 149 -2.98 -19.96 13.06
N GLN A 150 -3.34 -19.15 14.05
CA GLN A 150 -2.89 -19.35 15.42
C GLN A 150 -3.54 -20.56 16.09
N ASN A 151 -4.82 -20.83 15.79
CA ASN A 151 -5.60 -21.85 16.44
C ASN A 151 -5.50 -23.21 15.73
N ASP A 152 -5.61 -24.29 16.50
CA ASP A 152 -5.86 -25.64 16.00
C ASP A 152 -7.37 -25.80 15.72
N GLY A 153 -7.70 -26.75 14.80
CA GLY A 153 -9.07 -27.01 14.38
C GLY A 153 -9.46 -26.24 13.11
N PHE A 154 -10.75 -26.29 12.81
CA PHE A 154 -11.33 -25.64 11.63
C PHE A 154 -11.92 -24.28 11.99
N SER A 155 -11.65 -23.26 11.17
CA SER A 155 -12.40 -22.01 11.20
C SER A 155 -12.78 -21.55 9.80
N ALA A 156 -13.93 -20.90 9.72
CA ALA A 156 -14.45 -20.31 8.49
C ALA A 156 -14.95 -18.88 8.78
N GLN A 157 -14.71 -17.98 7.87
CA GLN A 157 -15.24 -16.62 7.90
C GLN A 157 -15.77 -16.29 6.51
N TYR A 158 -17.04 -15.89 6.44
CA TYR A 158 -17.65 -15.37 5.22
C TYR A 158 -18.16 -13.96 5.48
N THR A 159 -17.89 -13.04 4.58
CA THR A 159 -18.36 -11.65 4.62
C THR A 159 -19.03 -11.30 3.30
N GLN A 160 -20.28 -10.85 3.37
CA GLN A 160 -21.02 -10.25 2.28
C GLN A 160 -21.10 -8.76 2.48
N GLY A 161 -20.64 -7.99 1.51
CA GLY A 161 -20.73 -6.54 1.45
C GLY A 161 -21.63 -6.06 0.32
N ILE A 162 -22.42 -5.06 0.59
CA ILE A 162 -23.16 -4.28 -0.41
C ILE A 162 -22.90 -2.80 -0.20
N GLY A 163 -22.83 -2.02 -1.26
CA GLY A 163 -22.53 -0.60 -1.14
C GLY A 163 -23.13 0.26 -2.24
N SER A 164 -22.97 1.57 -2.09
CA SER A 164 -23.31 2.55 -3.12
C SER A 164 -22.70 2.19 -4.46
N PHE A 165 -23.30 2.67 -5.53
CA PHE A 165 -22.85 2.43 -6.90
C PHE A 165 -22.92 0.95 -7.32
N TYR A 166 -23.89 0.23 -6.75
CA TYR A 166 -24.11 -1.22 -7.00
C TYR A 166 -22.84 -2.03 -6.73
N THR A 167 -22.16 -1.74 -5.62
CA THR A 167 -20.97 -2.46 -5.20
C THR A 167 -21.34 -3.73 -4.47
N PHE A 168 -20.70 -4.85 -4.83
CA PHE A 168 -20.78 -6.15 -4.17
C PHE A 168 -19.39 -6.63 -3.83
N ASP A 169 -19.16 -6.95 -2.56
CA ASP A 169 -17.88 -7.44 -2.03
C ASP A 169 -18.14 -8.76 -1.30
N GLU A 170 -17.43 -9.81 -1.68
CA GLU A 170 -17.50 -11.13 -1.05
C GLU A 170 -16.13 -11.58 -0.61
N PHE A 171 -16.04 -12.01 0.66
CA PHE A 171 -14.81 -12.52 1.24
C PHE A 171 -15.05 -13.85 1.89
N LEU A 172 -14.20 -14.83 1.62
CA LEU A 172 -14.20 -16.13 2.28
C LEU A 172 -12.80 -16.41 2.81
N ARG A 173 -12.71 -16.81 4.07
CA ARG A 173 -11.48 -17.36 4.66
C ARG A 173 -11.80 -18.70 5.31
N LEU A 174 -11.09 -19.73 4.89
CA LEU A 174 -11.12 -21.05 5.50
C LEU A 174 -9.75 -21.34 6.09
N THR A 175 -9.71 -21.83 7.32
CA THR A 175 -8.46 -22.27 7.92
C THR A 175 -8.63 -23.64 8.57
N TYR A 176 -7.59 -24.45 8.46
CA TYR A 176 -7.50 -25.70 9.18
C TYR A 176 -6.13 -25.80 9.84
N GLY A 177 -6.09 -26.13 11.11
CA GLY A 177 -4.88 -26.17 11.89
C GLY A 177 -4.72 -27.42 12.71
N THR A 178 -3.50 -27.96 12.71
CA THR A 178 -2.97 -28.91 13.69
C THR A 178 -1.68 -28.30 14.29
N PRO A 179 -1.09 -28.89 15.34
CA PRO A 179 0.18 -28.40 15.86
C PRO A 179 1.33 -28.37 14.84
N LYS A 180 1.27 -29.22 13.80
CA LYS A 180 2.31 -29.31 12.78
C LYS A 180 1.94 -28.67 11.47
N LEU A 181 0.68 -28.76 11.04
CA LEU A 181 0.20 -28.28 9.72
C LEU A 181 -0.84 -27.21 9.91
N LYS A 182 -0.70 -26.07 9.21
CA LYS A 182 -1.67 -25.01 9.12
C LYS A 182 -1.97 -24.74 7.66
N LEU A 183 -3.26 -24.72 7.30
CA LEU A 183 -3.74 -24.41 5.96
C LEU A 183 -4.64 -23.17 6.04
N SER A 184 -4.59 -22.34 5.00
CA SER A 184 -5.44 -21.16 4.86
C SER A 184 -5.82 -20.96 3.41
N THR A 185 -7.11 -20.78 3.15
CA THR A 185 -7.65 -20.38 1.84
C THR A 185 -8.39 -19.07 2.02
N ARG A 186 -8.10 -18.08 1.17
CA ARG A 186 -8.80 -16.78 1.15
C ARG A 186 -9.28 -16.52 -0.26
N VAL A 187 -10.52 -16.10 -0.39
CA VAL A 187 -11.15 -15.73 -1.67
C VAL A 187 -11.75 -14.34 -1.52
N LEU A 188 -11.62 -13.53 -2.56
CA LEU A 188 -12.25 -12.23 -2.67
C LEU A 188 -12.87 -12.11 -4.06
N LEU A 189 -14.10 -11.63 -4.11
CA LEU A 189 -14.76 -11.14 -5.31
C LEU A 189 -15.27 -9.72 -5.00
N SER A 190 -14.92 -8.77 -5.85
CA SER A 190 -15.40 -7.39 -5.75
C SER A 190 -15.83 -6.91 -7.13
N THR A 191 -17.02 -6.32 -7.22
CA THR A 191 -17.56 -5.80 -8.48
C THR A 191 -18.41 -4.57 -8.25
N SER A 192 -18.35 -3.63 -9.19
CA SER A 192 -19.18 -2.41 -9.18
C SER A 192 -19.20 -1.77 -10.56
N PRO A 193 -20.33 -1.23 -11.02
CA PRO A 193 -20.38 -0.25 -12.11
C PRO A 193 -19.66 1.05 -11.77
N ASN A 194 -19.52 1.40 -10.47
CA ASN A 194 -18.81 2.57 -9.97
C ASN A 194 -19.22 3.90 -10.65
N ASN A 195 -20.51 4.06 -10.92
CA ASN A 195 -21.12 5.12 -11.73
C ASN A 195 -21.61 6.29 -10.85
N PHE A 196 -20.83 6.73 -9.89
CA PHE A 196 -21.16 7.83 -9.00
C PHE A 196 -21.42 9.15 -9.76
N LYS A 197 -22.18 10.06 -9.13
CA LYS A 197 -22.38 11.41 -9.62
C LYS A 197 -21.27 12.32 -9.11
N TYR A 198 -20.87 13.29 -9.92
CA TYR A 198 -19.93 14.34 -9.56
C TYR A 198 -20.25 15.63 -10.28
N ARG A 199 -19.79 16.77 -9.77
CA ARG A 199 -19.86 18.06 -10.44
C ARG A 199 -18.65 18.22 -11.36
N ASN A 200 -18.89 18.44 -12.66
CA ASN A 200 -17.82 18.61 -13.63
C ASN A 200 -17.35 20.06 -13.69
N HIS A 201 -16.28 20.39 -12.98
CA HIS A 201 -15.68 21.72 -12.95
C HIS A 201 -14.87 22.06 -14.22
N ASP A 202 -14.60 21.08 -15.07
CA ASP A 202 -13.92 21.31 -16.35
C ASP A 202 -14.89 21.71 -17.47
N LYS A 203 -16.22 21.65 -17.22
CA LYS A 203 -17.26 21.98 -18.18
C LYS A 203 -18.19 23.06 -17.59
N LYS A 204 -18.24 24.20 -18.25
CA LYS A 204 -19.15 25.30 -17.88
C LYS A 204 -20.31 25.35 -18.85
N VAL A 205 -21.53 25.30 -18.35
CA VAL A 205 -22.76 25.42 -19.16
C VAL A 205 -23.33 26.81 -18.98
N ASN A 206 -23.62 27.48 -20.10
CA ASN A 206 -24.27 28.77 -20.12
C ASN A 206 -25.77 28.58 -20.45
N VAL A 207 -26.61 29.23 -19.71
CA VAL A 207 -28.04 29.37 -20.02
C VAL A 207 -28.23 30.74 -20.63
N TYR A 208 -28.95 30.80 -21.74
CA TYR A 208 -29.18 32.03 -22.50
C TYR A 208 -30.65 32.41 -22.41
N ASP A 209 -30.94 33.74 -22.45
CA ASP A 209 -32.27 34.25 -22.68
C ASP A 209 -32.60 34.24 -24.19
N ASP A 210 -33.82 34.73 -24.53
CA ASP A 210 -34.30 34.81 -25.93
C ASP A 210 -33.43 35.75 -26.79
N ASP A 211 -32.71 36.70 -26.16
CA ASP A 211 -31.81 37.65 -26.81
C ASP A 211 -30.36 37.15 -26.85
N MET A 212 -30.10 35.88 -26.53
CA MET A 212 -28.77 35.24 -26.49
C MET A 212 -27.81 35.81 -25.42
N ASN A 213 -28.31 36.51 -24.40
CA ASN A 213 -27.50 36.92 -23.26
C ASN A 213 -27.37 35.77 -22.26
N ILE A 214 -26.20 35.62 -21.63
CA ILE A 214 -25.99 34.62 -20.60
C ILE A 214 -26.71 35.09 -19.32
N ILE A 215 -27.76 34.36 -18.92
CA ILE A 215 -28.51 34.61 -17.69
C ILE A 215 -28.04 33.76 -16.51
N GLU A 216 -27.43 32.59 -16.77
CA GLU A 216 -26.91 31.71 -15.75
C GLU A 216 -25.70 30.96 -16.27
N GLN A 217 -24.77 30.65 -15.38
CA GLN A 217 -23.61 29.76 -15.66
C GLN A 217 -23.50 28.76 -14.52
N TYR A 218 -23.41 27.47 -14.83
CA TYR A 218 -23.27 26.44 -13.83
C TYR A 218 -22.35 25.32 -14.30
N TYR A 219 -21.82 24.53 -13.32
CA TYR A 219 -21.08 23.29 -13.55
C TYR A 219 -22.08 22.13 -13.51
N PRO A 220 -22.19 21.33 -14.58
CA PRO A 220 -23.17 20.24 -14.66
C PRO A 220 -22.80 19.10 -13.71
N ILE A 221 -23.84 18.40 -13.23
CA ILE A 221 -23.70 17.15 -12.51
C ILE A 221 -23.71 16.02 -13.54
N GLU A 222 -22.59 15.31 -13.63
CA GLU A 222 -22.40 14.19 -14.53
C GLU A 222 -22.23 12.87 -13.77
N ARG A 223 -22.23 11.74 -14.49
CA ARG A 223 -21.93 10.43 -13.93
C ARG A 223 -20.54 9.99 -14.35
N ASN A 224 -19.83 9.34 -13.44
CA ASN A 224 -18.59 8.66 -13.77
C ASN A 224 -18.87 7.58 -14.83
N ARG A 225 -18.27 7.73 -16.01
CA ARG A 225 -18.40 6.81 -17.14
C ARG A 225 -17.17 5.93 -17.20
N SER A 226 -17.34 4.66 -17.62
CA SER A 226 -16.22 3.71 -17.71
C SER A 226 -15.43 3.58 -16.42
N GLY A 227 -16.14 3.38 -15.29
CA GLY A 227 -15.52 3.15 -13.99
C GLY A 227 -15.74 1.73 -13.47
N ALA A 228 -16.41 0.87 -14.24
CA ALA A 228 -16.77 -0.47 -13.81
C ALA A 228 -15.55 -1.36 -13.59
N PHE A 229 -15.63 -2.22 -12.57
CA PHE A 229 -14.57 -3.17 -12.28
C PHE A 229 -15.12 -4.52 -11.79
N ARG A 230 -14.29 -5.54 -11.97
CA ARG A 230 -14.47 -6.86 -11.40
C ARG A 230 -13.11 -7.43 -11.04
N ASP A 231 -12.89 -7.64 -9.73
CA ASP A 231 -11.66 -8.17 -9.16
C ASP A 231 -11.93 -9.51 -8.50
N PHE A 232 -11.18 -10.54 -8.87
CA PHE A 232 -11.21 -11.85 -8.26
C PHE A 232 -9.82 -12.22 -7.75
N HIS A 233 -9.73 -12.63 -6.49
CA HIS A 233 -8.47 -13.06 -5.88
C HIS A 233 -8.68 -14.38 -5.15
N ILE A 234 -7.68 -15.26 -5.23
CA ILE A 234 -7.60 -16.46 -4.38
C ILE A 234 -6.18 -16.62 -3.86
N LEU A 235 -6.04 -16.84 -2.56
CA LEU A 235 -4.78 -17.10 -1.88
C LEU A 235 -4.89 -18.44 -1.15
N GLN A 236 -3.99 -19.37 -1.46
CA GLN A 236 -3.86 -20.66 -0.80
C GLN A 236 -2.51 -20.71 -0.08
N GLU A 237 -2.51 -21.14 1.18
CA GLU A 237 -1.34 -21.20 2.03
C GLU A 237 -1.24 -22.52 2.78
N ALA A 238 -0.03 -22.98 2.97
CA ALA A 238 0.32 -24.13 3.77
C ALA A 238 1.58 -23.85 4.58
N PHE A 239 1.54 -24.13 5.88
CA PHE A 239 2.68 -24.03 6.79
C PHE A 239 2.85 -25.33 7.53
N TYR A 240 4.06 -25.90 7.46
CA TYR A 240 4.40 -27.15 8.12
C TYR A 240 5.58 -26.96 9.07
N ASN A 241 5.39 -27.31 10.35
CA ASN A 241 6.40 -27.23 11.39
C ASN A 241 6.79 -28.64 11.81
N THR A 242 8.05 -29.03 11.64
CA THR A 242 8.54 -30.36 12.01
C THR A 242 8.60 -30.58 13.52
N GLY A 243 8.55 -29.50 14.33
CA GLY A 243 8.81 -29.54 15.78
C GLY A 243 10.30 -29.64 16.14
N LYS A 244 11.20 -29.76 15.16
CA LYS A 244 12.65 -29.86 15.34
C LYS A 244 13.40 -28.60 14.91
N GLY A 245 12.69 -27.45 14.79
CA GLY A 245 13.25 -26.16 14.40
C GLY A 245 13.24 -25.89 12.89
N ASP A 246 12.63 -26.76 12.10
CA ASP A 246 12.39 -26.53 10.68
C ASP A 246 10.94 -26.17 10.41
N ARG A 247 10.72 -25.14 9.62
CA ARG A 247 9.41 -24.68 9.15
C ARG A 247 9.42 -24.57 7.64
N PHE A 248 8.42 -25.13 7.00
CA PHE A 248 8.15 -24.98 5.58
C PHE A 248 6.91 -24.10 5.38
N SER A 249 6.94 -23.26 4.39
CA SER A 249 5.81 -22.41 3.98
C SER A 249 5.62 -22.49 2.48
N LEU A 250 4.36 -22.46 2.04
CA LEU A 250 3.97 -22.34 0.64
C LEU A 250 2.79 -21.38 0.58
N SER A 251 2.90 -20.35 -0.25
CA SER A 251 1.83 -19.38 -0.50
C SER A 251 1.67 -19.20 -2.01
N ALA A 252 0.44 -19.33 -2.50
CA ALA A 252 0.09 -19.18 -3.91
C ALA A 252 -1.12 -18.21 -4.02
N TRP A 253 -0.92 -17.09 -4.71
CA TRP A 253 -1.90 -16.04 -4.88
C TRP A 253 -2.16 -15.80 -6.37
N TYR A 254 -3.41 -16.03 -6.79
CA TYR A 254 -3.88 -15.69 -8.13
C TYR A 254 -4.87 -14.52 -8.06
N LEU A 255 -4.77 -13.62 -9.01
CA LEU A 255 -5.71 -12.54 -9.22
C LEU A 255 -6.11 -12.44 -10.69
N ASN A 256 -7.36 -12.04 -10.92
CA ASN A 256 -7.91 -11.72 -12.23
C ASN A 256 -8.76 -10.45 -12.08
N SER A 257 -8.34 -9.40 -12.76
CA SER A 257 -8.98 -8.07 -12.70
C SER A 257 -9.36 -7.61 -14.09
N ARG A 258 -10.59 -7.10 -14.23
CA ARG A 258 -11.05 -6.31 -15.38
C ARG A 258 -11.53 -4.98 -14.88
N ARG A 259 -10.95 -3.90 -15.38
CA ARG A 259 -11.22 -2.53 -14.97
C ARG A 259 -11.46 -1.65 -16.17
N GLU A 260 -12.51 -0.88 -16.11
CA GLU A 260 -12.70 0.25 -17.00
C GLU A 260 -12.00 1.46 -16.38
N LEU A 261 -11.27 2.21 -17.18
CA LEU A 261 -10.53 3.39 -16.74
C LEU A 261 -11.28 4.65 -17.21
N PRO A 262 -11.82 5.46 -16.28
CA PRO A 262 -12.54 6.67 -16.64
C PRO A 262 -11.67 7.61 -17.46
N MET A 263 -12.25 8.31 -18.40
CA MET A 263 -11.59 9.41 -19.11
C MET A 263 -11.39 10.61 -18.19
N LEU A 264 -10.52 11.54 -18.58
CA LEU A 264 -10.43 12.84 -17.91
C LEU A 264 -11.71 13.64 -18.14
N THR A 265 -12.15 14.38 -17.17
CA THR A 265 -13.40 15.17 -17.26
C THR A 265 -13.37 16.22 -18.37
N VAL A 266 -12.19 16.72 -18.73
CA VAL A 266 -11.99 17.62 -19.88
C VAL A 266 -12.32 16.94 -21.22
N ASP A 267 -12.12 15.62 -21.33
CA ASP A 267 -12.36 14.86 -22.56
C ASP A 267 -13.84 14.45 -22.71
N HIS A 268 -14.67 14.67 -21.69
CA HIS A 268 -16.11 14.40 -21.71
C HIS A 268 -16.92 15.46 -22.48
N ALA A 269 -16.28 16.50 -23.01
CA ALA A 269 -16.95 17.57 -23.75
C ALA A 269 -17.61 17.09 -25.06
N GLU A 270 -17.17 15.94 -25.60
CA GLU A 270 -17.74 15.33 -26.78
C GLU A 270 -18.60 14.10 -26.40
N GLU A 271 -19.76 13.94 -27.06
CA GLU A 271 -20.67 12.79 -26.85
C GLU A 271 -20.13 11.47 -27.46
N THR A 272 -18.84 11.39 -27.73
CA THR A 272 -18.23 10.22 -28.36
C THR A 272 -18.13 9.04 -27.37
N SER A 273 -18.61 7.89 -27.80
CA SER A 273 -18.44 6.64 -27.07
C SER A 273 -16.98 6.18 -27.10
N PHE A 274 -16.50 5.62 -26.00
CA PHE A 274 -15.15 5.05 -25.90
C PHE A 274 -15.15 3.78 -25.07
N GLU A 275 -14.17 2.92 -25.31
CA GLU A 275 -13.80 1.79 -24.43
C GLU A 275 -12.38 2.04 -23.91
N ASN A 276 -12.20 1.99 -22.62
CA ASN A 276 -10.89 2.16 -21.97
C ASN A 276 -10.76 1.09 -20.90
N ILE A 277 -10.18 -0.05 -21.26
CA ILE A 277 -10.23 -1.29 -20.46
C ILE A 277 -8.84 -1.83 -20.20
N GLN A 278 -8.55 -2.07 -18.92
CA GLN A 278 -7.39 -2.82 -18.45
C GLN A 278 -7.82 -4.19 -17.95
N ARG A 279 -7.11 -5.25 -18.37
CA ARG A 279 -7.25 -6.61 -17.86
C ARG A 279 -5.91 -7.09 -17.33
N GLU A 280 -5.91 -7.60 -16.14
CA GLU A 280 -4.71 -8.16 -15.51
C GLU A 280 -4.99 -9.55 -14.94
N GLN A 281 -4.09 -10.48 -15.26
CA GLN A 281 -4.03 -11.79 -14.63
C GLN A 281 -2.65 -11.94 -14.04
N THR A 282 -2.58 -12.19 -12.73
CA THR A 282 -1.30 -12.38 -12.05
C THR A 282 -1.35 -13.60 -11.16
N PHE A 283 -0.33 -14.44 -11.26
CA PHE A 283 -0.03 -15.53 -10.33
C PHE A 283 1.25 -15.21 -9.59
N ARG A 284 1.24 -15.38 -8.26
CA ARG A 284 2.41 -15.25 -7.39
C ARG A 284 2.52 -16.50 -6.53
N GLY A 285 3.64 -17.18 -6.60
CA GLY A 285 3.93 -18.33 -5.78
C GLY A 285 5.24 -18.14 -5.03
N VAL A 286 5.28 -18.46 -3.73
CA VAL A 286 6.51 -18.45 -2.93
C VAL A 286 6.52 -19.64 -1.99
N ALA A 287 7.63 -20.36 -1.99
CA ALA A 287 7.95 -21.44 -1.05
C ALA A 287 9.11 -21.00 -0.15
N GLY A 288 9.06 -21.35 1.12
CA GLY A 288 10.08 -21.01 2.11
C GLY A 288 10.44 -22.18 2.99
N TRP A 289 11.70 -22.24 3.41
CA TRP A 289 12.22 -23.08 4.45
C TRP A 289 13.00 -22.25 5.44
N ASP A 290 12.57 -22.29 6.70
CA ASP A 290 13.22 -21.62 7.82
C ASP A 290 13.75 -22.68 8.78
N ARG A 291 15.02 -22.58 9.14
CA ARG A 291 15.67 -23.44 10.14
C ARG A 291 16.18 -22.60 11.30
N HIS A 292 15.73 -22.95 12.51
CA HIS A 292 16.13 -22.28 13.74
C HIS A 292 16.96 -23.20 14.60
N ARG A 293 18.12 -22.71 15.04
CA ARG A 293 19.00 -23.29 16.04
C ARG A 293 19.32 -22.23 17.10
N GLU A 294 19.91 -22.66 18.21
CA GLU A 294 20.16 -21.76 19.36
C GLU A 294 20.87 -20.44 18.97
N LYS A 295 21.93 -20.54 18.16
CA LYS A 295 22.73 -19.38 17.74
C LYS A 295 22.60 -19.02 16.27
N TRP A 296 21.81 -19.76 15.52
CA TRP A 296 21.78 -19.61 14.08
C TRP A 296 20.39 -19.82 13.49
N LYS A 297 20.05 -18.96 12.55
CA LYS A 297 18.83 -19.09 11.75
C LYS A 297 19.21 -19.02 10.28
N LEU A 298 18.58 -19.86 9.48
CA LEU A 298 18.67 -19.84 8.02
C LEU A 298 17.26 -19.79 7.46
N ALA A 299 17.05 -18.89 6.49
CA ALA A 299 15.83 -18.83 5.71
C ALA A 299 16.21 -18.93 4.23
N LEU A 300 15.59 -19.88 3.52
CA LEU A 300 15.67 -20.00 2.07
C LEU A 300 14.28 -19.82 1.47
N LYS A 301 14.18 -19.04 0.40
CA LYS A 301 12.92 -18.84 -0.31
C LYS A 301 13.14 -18.98 -1.80
N GLY A 302 12.14 -19.52 -2.49
CA GLY A 302 12.04 -19.53 -3.96
C GLY A 302 10.65 -19.15 -4.40
N GLY A 303 10.52 -18.46 -5.51
CA GLY A 303 9.22 -17.97 -5.95
C GLY A 303 9.15 -17.71 -7.45
N TYR A 304 7.92 -17.52 -7.91
CA TYR A 304 7.61 -17.24 -9.29
C TYR A 304 6.44 -16.26 -9.38
N ILE A 305 6.55 -15.28 -10.29
CA ILE A 305 5.48 -14.36 -10.65
C ILE A 305 5.24 -14.48 -12.14
N TYR A 306 3.98 -14.68 -12.51
CA TYR A 306 3.48 -14.50 -13.87
C TYR A 306 2.48 -13.37 -13.89
N THR A 307 2.64 -12.40 -14.79
CA THR A 307 1.66 -11.32 -15.00
C THR A 307 1.39 -11.16 -16.48
N GLN A 308 0.12 -11.15 -16.85
CA GLN A 308 -0.38 -10.73 -18.16
C GLN A 308 -1.20 -9.47 -17.96
N LEU A 309 -0.78 -8.38 -18.59
CA LEU A 309 -1.42 -7.08 -18.57
C LEU A 309 -1.82 -6.70 -19.99
N ASN A 310 -3.13 -6.51 -20.20
CA ASN A 310 -3.70 -6.09 -21.46
C ASN A 310 -4.41 -4.75 -21.26
N TYR A 311 -4.14 -3.80 -22.14
CA TYR A 311 -4.79 -2.50 -22.13
C TYR A 311 -5.33 -2.19 -23.52
N ASP A 312 -6.62 -1.85 -23.59
CA ASP A 312 -7.34 -1.51 -24.80
C ASP A 312 -7.99 -0.14 -24.64
N TYR A 313 -7.64 0.80 -25.51
CA TYR A 313 -8.33 2.06 -25.67
C TYR A 313 -8.87 2.17 -27.08
N LYS A 314 -10.21 2.31 -27.21
CA LYS A 314 -10.91 2.49 -28.48
C LYS A 314 -11.79 3.72 -28.39
N ARG A 315 -11.95 4.41 -29.49
CA ARG A 315 -12.81 5.59 -29.63
C ARG A 315 -13.78 5.40 -30.77
N ASP A 316 -15.03 5.81 -30.57
CA ASP A 316 -16.02 5.89 -31.66
C ASP A 316 -15.63 7.04 -32.60
N LEU A 317 -15.40 6.73 -33.87
CA LEU A 317 -15.12 7.71 -34.91
C LEU A 317 -16.37 8.14 -35.69
N GLY A 318 -17.57 7.75 -35.21
CA GLY A 318 -18.84 7.96 -35.82
C GLY A 318 -19.51 6.66 -36.30
N ASN A 319 -20.84 6.67 -36.39
CA ASN A 319 -21.66 5.52 -36.79
C ASN A 319 -21.43 4.22 -36.02
N GLY A 320 -20.98 4.30 -34.77
CA GLY A 320 -20.68 3.14 -33.91
C GLY A 320 -19.41 2.38 -34.26
N PHE A 321 -18.54 2.94 -35.11
CA PHE A 321 -17.25 2.33 -35.44
C PHE A 321 -16.21 2.63 -34.37
N MET A 322 -15.94 1.62 -33.54
CA MET A 322 -14.95 1.66 -32.44
C MET A 322 -13.53 1.41 -32.95
N ALA A 323 -12.81 2.48 -33.27
CA ALA A 323 -11.43 2.41 -33.73
C ALA A 323 -10.45 2.12 -32.60
N PRO A 324 -9.55 1.14 -32.72
CA PRO A 324 -8.52 0.89 -31.72
C PRO A 324 -7.44 1.99 -31.77
N MET A 325 -7.36 2.78 -30.68
CA MET A 325 -6.35 3.83 -30.52
C MET A 325 -5.08 3.29 -29.87
N ILE A 326 -5.23 2.43 -28.84
CA ILE A 326 -4.13 1.76 -28.15
C ILE A 326 -4.51 0.30 -27.92
N GLU A 327 -3.62 -0.60 -28.24
CA GLU A 327 -3.70 -2.02 -27.90
C GLU A 327 -2.35 -2.47 -27.34
N SER A 328 -2.24 -2.50 -26.00
CA SER A 328 -1.01 -2.92 -25.33
C SER A 328 -1.18 -4.31 -24.71
N ARG A 329 -0.16 -5.15 -24.88
CA ARG A 329 -0.10 -6.53 -24.39
C ARG A 329 1.26 -6.77 -23.76
N SER A 330 1.28 -6.97 -22.44
CA SER A 330 2.52 -7.21 -21.72
C SER A 330 2.47 -8.53 -20.96
N THR A 331 3.55 -9.29 -21.06
CA THR A 331 3.75 -10.54 -20.30
C THR A 331 5.03 -10.42 -19.50
N ILE A 332 4.92 -10.69 -18.20
CA ILE A 332 6.05 -10.62 -17.27
C ILE A 332 6.18 -11.97 -16.57
N ASN A 333 7.37 -12.53 -16.59
CA ASN A 333 7.76 -13.69 -15.81
C ASN A 333 8.92 -13.31 -14.90
N THR A 334 8.80 -13.56 -13.59
CA THR A 334 9.88 -13.31 -12.64
C THR A 334 10.17 -14.58 -11.85
N LEU A 335 11.40 -15.03 -11.88
CA LEU A 335 11.93 -16.07 -10.97
C LEU A 335 12.58 -15.38 -9.78
N TYR A 336 12.32 -15.87 -8.59
CA TYR A 336 12.86 -15.34 -7.33
C TYR A 336 13.56 -16.44 -6.54
N ALA A 337 14.71 -16.09 -5.97
CA ALA A 337 15.40 -16.90 -4.97
C ALA A 337 16.03 -16.00 -3.91
N SER A 338 16.01 -16.41 -2.66
CA SER A 338 16.75 -15.72 -1.60
C SER A 338 17.25 -16.66 -0.52
N ALA A 339 18.36 -16.25 0.10
CA ALA A 339 18.95 -16.90 1.27
C ALA A 339 19.28 -15.83 2.31
N GLU A 340 18.84 -16.02 3.54
CA GLU A 340 19.16 -15.14 4.68
C GLU A 340 19.69 -15.99 5.83
N SER A 341 20.81 -15.57 6.40
CA SER A 341 21.45 -16.22 7.56
C SER A 341 21.62 -15.22 8.69
N GLU A 342 21.17 -15.58 9.88
CA GLU A 342 21.37 -14.83 11.12
C GLU A 342 22.24 -15.65 12.07
N TYR A 343 23.29 -15.05 12.57
CA TYR A 343 24.19 -15.67 13.54
C TYR A 343 24.33 -14.82 14.79
N TYR A 344 24.10 -15.41 15.95
CA TYR A 344 24.19 -14.81 17.29
C TYR A 344 25.43 -15.34 18.01
N PRO A 345 26.65 -14.81 17.75
CA PRO A 345 27.86 -15.26 18.45
C PRO A 345 27.73 -15.12 19.97
N THR A 346 27.13 -14.02 20.39
CA THR A 346 26.81 -13.74 21.80
C THR A 346 25.46 -13.02 21.90
N LYS A 347 24.93 -12.82 23.10
CA LYS A 347 23.73 -12.01 23.35
C LYS A 347 23.88 -10.52 22.95
N LYS A 348 25.11 -10.05 22.67
CA LYS A 348 25.43 -8.67 22.30
C LYS A 348 25.62 -8.45 20.80
N TRP A 349 25.74 -9.52 20.02
CA TRP A 349 26.03 -9.46 18.60
C TRP A 349 25.02 -10.23 17.77
N LEU A 350 24.60 -9.65 16.66
CA LEU A 350 23.88 -10.31 15.59
C LEU A 350 24.57 -9.99 14.27
N LEU A 351 25.02 -11.02 13.56
CA LEU A 351 25.53 -10.92 12.21
C LEU A 351 24.47 -11.47 11.27
N THR A 352 24.17 -10.72 10.19
CA THR A 352 23.22 -11.16 9.17
C THR A 352 23.87 -11.09 7.80
N ALA A 353 23.68 -12.10 6.99
CA ALA A 353 24.05 -12.12 5.58
C ALA A 353 22.80 -12.46 4.75
N SER A 354 22.55 -11.74 3.68
CA SER A 354 21.44 -12.02 2.77
C SER A 354 21.91 -11.96 1.31
N LEU A 355 21.30 -12.81 0.49
CA LEU A 355 21.45 -12.84 -0.96
C LEU A 355 20.07 -12.99 -1.56
N SER A 356 19.73 -12.19 -2.58
CA SER A 356 18.50 -12.32 -3.34
C SER A 356 18.73 -12.19 -4.83
N LEU A 357 17.96 -12.94 -5.60
CA LEU A 357 17.96 -12.95 -7.07
C LEU A 357 16.52 -12.77 -7.56
N HIS A 358 16.34 -11.85 -8.50
CA HIS A 358 15.13 -11.75 -9.33
C HIS A 358 15.55 -11.81 -10.79
N GLN A 359 15.10 -12.83 -11.51
CA GLN A 359 15.30 -12.92 -12.96
C GLN A 359 13.98 -12.56 -13.64
N ASN A 360 13.94 -11.41 -14.31
CA ASN A 360 12.78 -10.90 -15.01
C ASN A 360 12.87 -11.17 -16.50
N PHE A 361 11.77 -11.63 -17.11
CA PHE A 361 11.57 -11.74 -18.53
C PHE A 361 10.32 -10.92 -18.89
N VAL A 362 10.46 -9.90 -19.71
CA VAL A 362 9.39 -8.95 -20.03
C VAL A 362 9.23 -8.83 -21.53
N LEU A 363 8.04 -9.16 -21.99
CA LEU A 363 7.60 -8.93 -23.35
C LEU A 363 6.48 -7.89 -23.31
N SER A 364 6.72 -6.72 -23.91
CA SER A 364 5.73 -5.65 -24.07
C SER A 364 5.51 -5.39 -25.56
N LYS A 365 4.25 -5.37 -25.99
CA LYS A 365 3.85 -5.12 -27.39
C LYS A 365 2.75 -4.08 -27.42
N ASP A 366 2.93 -3.07 -28.25
CA ASP A 366 1.92 -2.05 -28.54
C ASP A 366 1.64 -2.00 -30.03
N ARG A 367 0.36 -1.88 -30.39
CA ARG A 367 -0.12 -1.84 -31.77
C ARG A 367 -0.72 -0.47 -32.11
N ASN A 368 0.08 0.58 -32.01
CA ASN A 368 -0.41 1.95 -32.18
C ASN A 368 0.03 2.58 -33.49
N ILE A 369 1.00 1.98 -34.20
CA ILE A 369 1.60 2.60 -35.37
C ILE A 369 1.02 1.95 -36.61
N ILE A 370 0.38 2.77 -37.42
CA ILE A 370 -0.02 2.40 -38.77
C ILE A 370 1.16 2.74 -39.70
N LYS A 371 1.69 1.74 -40.41
CA LYS A 371 2.68 1.98 -41.43
C LYS A 371 2.07 2.76 -42.61
N GLN A 372 2.93 3.38 -43.43
CA GLN A 372 2.49 4.13 -44.60
C GLN A 372 1.72 3.28 -45.65
N ASP A 373 1.90 1.96 -45.60
CA ASP A 373 1.20 0.98 -46.44
C ASP A 373 -0.13 0.49 -45.85
N GLY A 374 -0.57 1.05 -44.73
CA GLY A 374 -1.80 0.68 -44.02
C GLY A 374 -1.65 -0.48 -43.03
N ASP A 375 -0.51 -1.17 -42.98
CA ASP A 375 -0.25 -2.24 -42.04
C ASP A 375 0.05 -1.70 -40.63
N LYS A 376 -0.55 -2.33 -39.59
CA LYS A 376 -0.21 -2.03 -38.19
C LYS A 376 1.15 -2.59 -37.84
N ALA A 377 2.07 -1.72 -37.45
CA ALA A 377 3.34 -2.14 -36.86
C ALA A 377 3.17 -2.51 -35.39
N ILE A 378 3.84 -3.54 -34.92
CA ILE A 378 3.98 -3.88 -33.52
C ILE A 378 5.18 -3.09 -33.00
N VAL A 379 4.93 -2.24 -32.01
CA VAL A 379 5.97 -1.48 -31.30
C VAL A 379 6.08 -2.00 -29.88
N GLY A 380 7.28 -2.26 -29.40
CA GLY A 380 7.47 -2.76 -28.06
C GLY A 380 8.89 -3.27 -27.81
N TYR A 381 9.07 -4.02 -26.75
CA TYR A 381 10.37 -4.61 -26.40
C TYR A 381 10.21 -6.01 -25.81
N ASP A 382 11.29 -6.81 -25.95
CA ASP A 382 11.50 -8.10 -25.31
C ASP A 382 12.84 -8.06 -24.58
N ARG A 383 12.82 -8.16 -23.24
CA ARG A 383 14.03 -8.00 -22.43
C ARG A 383 14.04 -8.95 -21.25
N ALA A 384 15.22 -9.52 -21.00
CA ALA A 384 15.55 -10.24 -19.78
C ALA A 384 16.47 -9.38 -18.91
N ARG A 385 16.19 -9.33 -17.58
CA ARG A 385 17.00 -8.58 -16.63
C ARG A 385 17.13 -9.33 -15.32
N ALA A 386 18.37 -9.63 -14.93
CA ALA A 386 18.71 -10.15 -13.60
C ALA A 386 18.89 -8.99 -12.62
N GLU A 387 18.38 -9.15 -11.40
CA GLU A 387 18.59 -8.24 -10.26
C GLU A 387 19.14 -9.11 -9.11
N ILE A 388 20.40 -8.91 -8.78
CA ILE A 388 21.10 -9.66 -7.70
C ILE A 388 21.45 -8.66 -6.63
N SER A 389 21.11 -8.94 -5.37
CA SER A 389 21.47 -8.11 -4.23
C SER A 389 22.07 -8.94 -3.13
N GLY A 390 23.26 -8.54 -2.66
CA GLY A 390 23.92 -9.10 -1.51
C GLY A 390 24.05 -8.08 -0.39
N SER A 391 23.77 -8.45 0.86
CA SER A 391 24.01 -7.60 2.01
C SER A 391 24.62 -8.34 3.19
N ILE A 392 25.43 -7.62 3.96
CA ILE A 392 26.00 -8.07 5.25
C ILE A 392 25.67 -7.00 6.28
N SER A 393 25.22 -7.42 7.46
CA SER A 393 25.04 -6.49 8.58
C SER A 393 25.64 -7.02 9.88
N ALA A 394 26.19 -6.11 10.67
CA ALA A 394 26.68 -6.37 12.01
C ALA A 394 25.94 -5.47 13.00
N LYS A 395 25.25 -6.07 13.96
CA LYS A 395 24.49 -5.37 14.99
C LYS A 395 25.09 -5.66 16.36
N TRP A 396 25.37 -4.59 17.08
CA TRP A 396 26.10 -4.65 18.34
C TRP A 396 25.39 -3.87 19.45
N LYS A 397 25.22 -4.51 20.60
CA LYS A 397 24.75 -3.90 21.84
C LYS A 397 25.88 -3.91 22.87
N PRO A 398 26.78 -2.91 22.88
CA PRO A 398 27.86 -2.84 23.87
C PRO A 398 27.31 -2.83 25.29
N ILE A 399 26.27 -2.08 25.51
CA ILE A 399 25.53 -1.99 26.76
C ILE A 399 24.01 -2.08 26.50
N LYS A 400 23.21 -2.36 27.53
CA LYS A 400 21.74 -2.50 27.39
C LYS A 400 21.05 -1.26 26.81
N ARG A 401 21.66 -0.08 26.90
CA ARG A 401 21.08 1.20 26.51
C ARG A 401 21.43 1.64 25.10
N ILE A 402 22.49 1.12 24.49
CA ILE A 402 23.02 1.55 23.18
C ILE A 402 23.01 0.38 22.23
N GLY A 403 22.49 0.59 21.04
CA GLY A 403 22.57 -0.31 19.91
C GLY A 403 23.21 0.39 18.71
N ILE A 404 24.07 -0.33 17.99
CA ILE A 404 24.75 0.13 16.77
C ILE A 404 24.53 -0.96 15.72
N SER A 405 24.21 -0.57 14.49
CA SER A 405 24.09 -1.49 13.35
C SER A 405 24.78 -0.89 12.13
N LEU A 406 25.68 -1.64 11.56
CA LEU A 406 26.32 -1.34 10.26
C LEU A 406 25.78 -2.31 9.22
N VAL A 407 25.39 -1.79 8.06
CA VAL A 407 24.93 -2.55 6.89
C VAL A 407 25.77 -2.16 5.70
N ILE A 408 26.18 -3.15 4.91
CA ILE A 408 26.82 -2.96 3.61
C ILE A 408 26.02 -3.80 2.62
N ARG A 409 25.58 -3.19 1.52
CA ARG A 409 24.88 -3.83 0.43
C ARG A 409 25.50 -3.49 -0.90
N GLU A 410 25.41 -4.40 -1.84
CA GLU A 410 25.76 -4.21 -3.25
C GLU A 410 24.71 -4.89 -4.14
N GLU A 411 24.44 -4.27 -5.29
CA GLU A 411 23.43 -4.75 -6.25
C GLU A 411 23.98 -4.77 -7.67
N VAL A 412 23.61 -5.81 -8.40
CA VAL A 412 23.82 -5.93 -9.83
C VAL A 412 22.48 -6.04 -10.52
N THR A 413 22.17 -5.11 -11.43
CA THR A 413 20.94 -5.11 -12.21
C THR A 413 21.27 -5.08 -13.70
N GLY A 414 21.06 -6.22 -14.38
CA GLY A 414 21.53 -6.42 -15.74
C GLY A 414 23.05 -6.29 -15.81
N ASN A 415 23.55 -5.33 -16.59
CA ASN A 415 24.97 -4.99 -16.70
C ASN A 415 25.40 -3.82 -15.81
N ARG A 416 24.54 -3.33 -14.93
CA ARG A 416 24.78 -2.17 -14.06
C ARG A 416 25.08 -2.63 -12.64
N ILE A 417 26.24 -2.26 -12.13
CA ILE A 417 26.66 -2.53 -10.75
C ILE A 417 26.40 -1.28 -9.93
N SER A 418 25.76 -1.44 -8.76
CA SER A 418 25.63 -0.34 -7.82
C SER A 418 26.99 0.00 -7.20
N PRO A 419 27.21 1.26 -6.81
CA PRO A 419 28.27 1.52 -5.85
C PRO A 419 27.92 0.87 -4.52
N ILE A 420 28.92 0.60 -3.67
CA ILE A 420 28.68 0.10 -2.31
C ILE A 420 27.66 1.00 -1.61
N ILE A 421 26.65 0.37 -1.01
CA ILE A 421 25.52 1.00 -0.33
C ILE A 421 25.70 0.81 1.19
N PRO A 422 26.39 1.73 1.89
CA PRO A 422 26.56 1.67 3.33
C PRO A 422 25.33 2.26 4.05
N ALA A 423 25.06 1.72 5.26
CA ALA A 423 24.13 2.33 6.20
C ALA A 423 24.61 2.12 7.64
N LEU A 424 24.49 3.16 8.44
CA LEU A 424 24.78 3.17 9.87
C LEU A 424 23.50 3.52 10.64
N PHE A 425 23.19 2.74 11.66
CA PHE A 425 22.06 2.96 12.56
C PHE A 425 22.54 2.96 14.00
N ILE A 426 22.04 3.89 14.78
CA ILE A 426 22.32 4.02 16.21
C ILE A 426 21.00 4.19 16.93
N ASP A 427 20.85 3.53 18.07
CA ASP A 427 19.78 3.80 18.98
C ASP A 427 20.27 3.92 20.44
N GLY A 428 19.60 4.78 21.20
CA GLY A 428 19.93 5.06 22.58
C GLY A 428 18.69 5.08 23.48
N LEU A 429 18.68 4.33 24.59
CA LEU A 429 17.65 4.42 25.62
C LEU A 429 18.05 5.49 26.63
N ILE A 430 17.40 6.65 26.57
CA ILE A 430 17.67 7.79 27.45
C ILE A 430 17.03 7.55 28.83
N SER A 431 15.77 7.13 28.85
CA SER A 431 15.01 6.91 30.09
C SER A 431 14.36 5.54 30.11
N GLN A 432 14.67 4.73 31.12
CA GLN A 432 14.00 3.44 31.36
C GLN A 432 12.57 3.62 31.88
N LYS A 433 12.36 4.58 32.82
CA LYS A 433 11.03 4.83 33.39
C LYS A 433 10.03 5.37 32.35
N GLY A 434 10.49 6.22 31.45
CA GLY A 434 9.67 6.79 30.36
C GLY A 434 9.79 6.05 29.04
N ASN A 435 10.61 4.98 28.95
CA ASN A 435 10.91 4.26 27.71
C ASN A 435 11.21 5.21 26.54
N ILE A 436 12.02 6.25 26.80
CA ILE A 436 12.40 7.25 25.80
C ILE A 436 13.62 6.73 25.03
N THR A 437 13.47 6.56 23.73
CA THR A 437 14.50 6.07 22.84
C THR A 437 14.80 7.13 21.77
N VAL A 438 16.06 7.43 21.57
CA VAL A 438 16.56 8.22 20.42
C VAL A 438 17.08 7.26 19.38
N LYS A 439 16.83 7.56 18.10
CA LYS A 439 17.33 6.82 16.94
C LYS A 439 17.94 7.79 15.96
N ALA A 440 19.04 7.38 15.34
CA ALA A 440 19.64 8.07 14.21
C ALA A 440 20.12 7.08 13.18
N SER A 441 20.05 7.46 11.90
CA SER A 441 20.60 6.65 10.82
C SER A 441 21.05 7.51 9.64
N VAL A 442 22.00 6.98 8.90
CA VAL A 442 22.43 7.49 7.60
C VAL A 442 22.58 6.31 6.65
N SER A 443 22.11 6.48 5.42
CA SER A 443 22.31 5.48 4.37
C SER A 443 22.50 6.12 3.00
N ARG A 444 23.30 5.46 2.18
CA ARG A 444 23.30 5.69 0.74
C ARG A 444 22.23 4.80 0.10
N ASN A 445 21.51 5.31 -0.87
CA ASN A 445 20.52 4.58 -1.63
C ASN A 445 20.73 4.75 -3.13
N PHE A 446 20.19 3.83 -3.92
CA PHE A 446 20.47 3.73 -5.34
C PHE A 446 19.28 3.07 -6.04
N ARG A 447 18.93 3.54 -7.25
CA ARG A 447 17.89 2.93 -8.08
C ARG A 447 18.32 2.87 -9.54
N VAL A 448 18.11 1.74 -10.16
CA VAL A 448 18.30 1.54 -11.60
C VAL A 448 17.03 1.94 -12.33
N PRO A 449 17.11 2.57 -13.54
CA PRO A 449 15.96 2.84 -14.38
C PRO A 449 15.12 1.58 -14.64
N THR A 450 13.81 1.74 -14.73
CA THR A 450 12.88 0.65 -15.06
C THR A 450 13.03 0.20 -16.51
N LEU A 451 12.42 -0.93 -16.89
CA LEU A 451 12.47 -1.37 -18.26
C LEU A 451 11.72 -0.42 -19.21
N ASN A 452 10.63 0.22 -18.75
CA ASN A 452 9.96 1.24 -19.54
C ASN A 452 10.79 2.52 -19.66
N ASP A 453 11.49 2.94 -18.58
CA ASP A 453 12.39 4.09 -18.67
C ASP A 453 13.45 3.88 -19.77
N LEU A 454 13.94 2.65 -19.92
CA LEU A 454 14.99 2.35 -20.88
C LEU A 454 14.47 2.01 -22.30
N TYR A 455 13.36 1.28 -22.41
CA TYR A 455 13.01 0.59 -23.65
C TYR A 455 11.59 0.83 -24.16
N PHE A 456 10.76 1.60 -23.44
CA PHE A 456 9.42 1.92 -23.92
C PHE A 456 9.47 2.66 -25.26
N LEU A 457 8.66 2.25 -26.24
CA LEU A 457 8.61 2.93 -27.53
C LEU A 457 7.25 3.63 -27.71
N PRO A 458 7.29 4.90 -28.15
CA PRO A 458 8.42 5.62 -28.76
C PRO A 458 9.31 6.45 -27.80
N GLY A 459 9.21 6.32 -26.51
CA GLY A 459 9.78 7.30 -25.57
C GLY A 459 10.97 6.87 -24.70
N GLY A 460 11.27 5.56 -24.57
CA GLY A 460 12.32 5.08 -23.65
C GLY A 460 13.73 5.63 -23.98
N ASN A 461 14.57 5.79 -22.96
CA ASN A 461 15.92 6.33 -23.07
C ASN A 461 16.95 5.35 -22.47
N PRO A 462 17.71 4.60 -23.31
CA PRO A 462 18.72 3.65 -22.83
C PRO A 462 19.91 4.30 -22.12
N ASP A 463 20.16 5.60 -22.34
CA ASP A 463 21.32 6.34 -21.83
C ASP A 463 21.10 6.90 -20.41
N LEU A 464 19.93 6.64 -19.82
CA LEU A 464 19.63 7.07 -18.43
C LEU A 464 20.68 6.58 -17.45
N LYS A 465 21.10 7.48 -16.58
CA LYS A 465 21.92 7.18 -15.42
C LYS A 465 21.07 6.59 -14.30
N ASN A 466 21.73 5.94 -13.35
CA ASN A 466 21.09 5.46 -12.14
C ASN A 466 20.88 6.60 -11.16
N GLU A 467 19.73 6.63 -10.49
CA GLU A 467 19.48 7.55 -9.38
C GLU A 467 20.27 7.13 -8.14
N LYS A 468 20.79 8.08 -7.40
CA LYS A 468 21.59 7.85 -6.19
C LYS A 468 21.26 8.91 -5.15
N GLY A 469 21.28 8.55 -3.88
CA GLY A 469 20.96 9.51 -2.84
C GLY A 469 21.52 9.13 -1.49
N TRP A 470 21.58 10.14 -0.60
CA TRP A 470 21.83 9.97 0.80
C TRP A 470 20.59 10.32 1.60
N THR A 471 20.31 9.55 2.62
CA THR A 471 19.20 9.78 3.53
C THR A 471 19.71 9.78 4.96
N TYR A 472 19.29 10.78 5.71
CA TYR A 472 19.58 10.98 7.12
C TYR A 472 18.25 10.95 7.89
N ASP A 473 18.25 10.28 9.03
CA ASP A 473 17.09 10.19 9.92
C ASP A 473 17.53 10.44 11.37
N ALA A 474 16.77 11.22 12.11
CA ALA A 474 16.94 11.38 13.54
C ALA A 474 15.56 11.47 14.21
N GLY A 475 15.35 10.75 15.31
CA GLY A 475 14.04 10.75 15.96
C GLY A 475 14.06 10.34 17.41
N ILE A 476 12.99 10.73 18.10
CA ILE A 476 12.72 10.39 19.50
C ILE A 476 11.40 9.63 19.54
N ASN A 477 11.39 8.50 20.23
CA ASN A 477 10.19 7.72 20.48
C ASN A 477 9.99 7.56 21.98
N PHE A 478 8.75 7.58 22.42
CA PHE A 478 8.39 7.33 23.79
C PHE A 478 7.27 6.29 23.89
N TYR A 479 7.23 5.58 25.00
CA TYR A 479 6.16 4.66 25.36
C TYR A 479 5.94 4.71 26.86
N HIS A 480 4.70 4.92 27.27
CA HIS A 480 4.33 4.85 28.66
C HIS A 480 3.02 4.05 28.79
N SER A 481 2.96 3.17 29.79
CA SER A 481 1.75 2.41 30.11
C SER A 481 1.56 2.29 31.62
N LYS A 482 0.29 2.35 32.01
CA LYS A 482 -0.16 1.99 33.35
C LYS A 482 -1.03 0.76 33.25
N GLU A 483 -0.66 -0.30 33.94
CA GLU A 483 -1.24 -1.64 33.80
C GLU A 483 -2.74 -1.65 33.55
N LYS A 484 -3.17 -2.20 32.40
CA LYS A 484 -4.57 -2.40 32.00
C LYS A 484 -5.46 -1.14 31.94
N VAL A 485 -4.94 0.05 32.28
CA VAL A 485 -5.71 1.30 32.28
C VAL A 485 -5.47 2.09 31.01
N PHE A 486 -4.23 2.45 30.74
CA PHE A 486 -3.90 3.15 29.50
C PHE A 486 -2.49 2.83 28.99
N SER A 487 -2.29 2.99 27.70
CA SER A 487 -0.98 3.07 27.09
C SER A 487 -0.93 4.23 26.11
N ILE A 488 0.19 4.94 26.11
CA ILE A 488 0.49 6.00 25.15
C ILE A 488 1.85 5.73 24.53
N LYS A 489 1.93 5.83 23.21
CA LYS A 489 3.19 5.77 22.47
C LYS A 489 3.21 6.85 21.40
N GLY A 490 4.39 7.33 21.08
CA GLY A 490 4.53 8.31 20.02
C GLY A 490 5.98 8.51 19.63
N GLY A 491 6.16 9.28 18.58
CA GLY A 491 7.49 9.64 18.09
C GLY A 491 7.45 10.87 17.19
N ILE A 492 8.56 11.56 17.20
CA ILE A 492 8.88 12.65 16.28
C ILE A 492 10.15 12.25 15.56
N ASN A 493 10.15 12.38 14.25
CA ASN A 493 11.28 12.04 13.41
C ASN A 493 11.53 13.12 12.37
N TRP A 494 12.72 13.66 12.37
CA TRP A 494 13.28 14.47 11.29
C TRP A 494 13.94 13.58 10.26
N PHE A 495 13.81 13.94 8.98
CA PHE A 495 14.52 13.29 7.89
C PHE A 495 15.03 14.35 6.91
N ASP A 496 16.09 13.98 6.20
CA ASP A 496 16.70 14.75 5.12
C ASP A 496 17.21 13.79 4.06
N SER A 497 16.86 14.00 2.81
CA SER A 497 17.22 13.14 1.68
C SER A 497 17.57 13.96 0.46
N TYR A 498 18.77 13.74 -0.08
CA TYR A 498 19.23 14.33 -1.32
C TYR A 498 19.39 13.25 -2.38
N ILE A 499 18.68 13.37 -3.50
CA ILE A 499 18.66 12.39 -4.59
C ILE A 499 19.08 13.06 -5.88
N SER A 500 20.18 12.58 -6.46
CA SER A 500 20.73 13.06 -7.74
C SER A 500 20.33 12.15 -8.90
N ASP A 501 20.40 12.71 -10.09
CA ASP A 501 20.06 12.04 -11.35
C ASP A 501 18.59 11.53 -11.39
N TRP A 502 17.66 12.26 -10.76
CA TRP A 502 16.24 11.87 -10.69
C TRP A 502 15.62 11.75 -12.06
N ILE A 503 14.98 10.62 -12.33
CA ILE A 503 14.32 10.31 -13.60
C ILE A 503 12.89 10.86 -13.61
N ILE A 504 12.58 11.65 -14.61
CA ILE A 504 11.23 12.17 -14.85
C ILE A 504 10.86 12.04 -16.33
N TRP A 505 9.59 11.69 -16.60
CA TRP A 505 9.04 11.66 -17.94
C TRP A 505 8.56 13.05 -18.33
N LEU A 506 9.05 13.56 -19.47
CA LEU A 506 8.73 14.89 -19.98
C LEU A 506 8.22 14.83 -21.40
N PRO A 507 7.33 15.77 -21.81
CA PRO A 507 6.92 15.89 -23.18
C PRO A 507 8.11 16.30 -24.06
N THR A 508 8.19 15.68 -25.22
CA THR A 508 9.17 16.03 -26.27
C THR A 508 8.53 16.91 -27.35
N THR A 509 9.36 17.59 -28.14
CA THR A 509 8.88 18.32 -29.33
C THR A 509 8.25 17.43 -30.40
N LYS A 510 8.43 16.11 -30.30
CA LYS A 510 7.87 15.09 -31.22
C LYS A 510 6.49 14.60 -30.80
N GLY A 511 5.88 15.16 -29.75
CA GLY A 511 4.52 14.82 -29.29
C GLY A 511 4.40 13.56 -28.42
N PHE A 512 5.49 12.99 -27.92
CA PHE A 512 5.48 11.90 -26.95
C PHE A 512 6.31 12.24 -25.72
N PHE A 513 6.11 11.51 -24.61
CA PHE A 513 6.89 11.65 -23.39
C PHE A 513 8.15 10.78 -23.45
N SER A 514 9.27 11.29 -22.93
CA SER A 514 10.54 10.57 -22.77
C SER A 514 11.12 10.81 -21.39
N PRO A 515 11.71 9.79 -20.74
CA PRO A 515 12.38 9.95 -19.46
C PRO A 515 13.79 10.52 -19.62
N ASP A 516 14.16 11.35 -18.67
CA ASP A 516 15.50 11.94 -18.62
C ASP A 516 15.95 12.15 -17.17
N ASN A 517 17.26 12.17 -16.91
CA ASN A 517 17.88 12.48 -15.62
C ASN A 517 18.09 13.99 -15.53
N ILE A 518 17.14 14.72 -15.02
CA ILE A 518 17.18 16.18 -15.10
C ILE A 518 17.05 16.90 -13.78
N LYS A 519 16.80 16.18 -12.71
CA LYS A 519 16.56 16.82 -11.43
C LYS A 519 17.41 16.21 -10.34
N ASP A 520 17.92 17.10 -9.50
CA ASP A 520 18.33 16.77 -8.15
C ASP A 520 17.19 17.17 -7.22
N VAL A 521 16.81 16.28 -6.33
CA VAL A 521 15.67 16.48 -5.43
C VAL A 521 16.16 16.49 -3.99
N HIS A 522 15.81 17.55 -3.25
CA HIS A 522 15.99 17.65 -1.83
C HIS A 522 14.64 17.48 -1.13
N ALA A 523 14.45 16.36 -0.44
CA ALA A 523 13.26 16.05 0.33
C ALA A 523 13.64 16.02 1.82
N TYR A 524 12.99 16.85 2.64
CA TYR A 524 13.25 16.94 4.05
C TYR A 524 11.98 17.17 4.85
N GLY A 525 12.05 17.06 6.17
CA GLY A 525 10.86 17.36 6.95
C GLY A 525 10.76 16.65 8.29
N ILE A 526 9.56 16.67 8.83
CA ILE A 526 9.22 16.10 10.14
C ILE A 526 8.00 15.22 9.99
N GLU A 527 8.10 14.02 10.55
CA GLU A 527 7.00 13.07 10.65
C GLU A 527 6.72 12.77 12.12
N THR A 528 5.47 12.85 12.54
CA THR A 528 5.04 12.51 13.89
C THR A 528 3.99 11.41 13.88
N ASN A 529 3.97 10.62 14.93
CA ASN A 529 2.92 9.67 15.17
C ASN A 529 2.63 9.57 16.68
N ALA A 530 1.37 9.41 17.02
CA ALA A 530 0.93 9.16 18.38
C ALA A 530 -0.18 8.11 18.40
N ALA A 531 -0.21 7.27 19.43
CA ALA A 531 -1.31 6.37 19.67
C ALA A 531 -1.59 6.29 21.17
N LEU A 532 -2.87 6.36 21.52
CA LEU A 532 -3.39 6.34 22.88
C LEU A 532 -4.44 5.23 22.96
N GLN A 533 -4.29 4.34 23.91
CA GLN A 533 -5.27 3.32 24.24
C GLN A 533 -5.70 3.52 25.70
N ILE A 534 -7.00 3.58 25.95
CA ILE A 534 -7.59 3.75 27.29
C ILE A 534 -8.65 2.69 27.51
N ASN A 535 -8.54 1.95 28.61
CA ASN A 535 -9.56 1.05 29.12
C ASN A 535 -10.27 1.74 30.29
N PHE A 536 -11.35 2.47 30.02
CA PHE A 536 -12.11 3.17 31.05
C PHE A 536 -12.74 2.21 32.08
N THR A 537 -13.26 1.10 31.55
CA THR A 537 -13.84 0.00 32.31
C THR A 537 -13.60 -1.32 31.59
N ARG A 538 -14.03 -2.45 32.12
CA ARG A 538 -14.01 -3.74 31.44
C ARG A 538 -14.79 -3.76 30.11
N ASN A 539 -15.73 -2.83 29.94
CA ASN A 539 -16.63 -2.79 28.79
C ASN A 539 -16.34 -1.64 27.82
N TRP A 540 -15.57 -0.64 28.21
CA TRP A 540 -15.26 0.53 27.40
C TRP A 540 -13.77 0.62 27.12
N ASN A 541 -13.44 0.62 25.84
CA ASN A 541 -12.09 0.78 25.33
C ASN A 541 -12.07 1.89 24.28
N LEU A 542 -11.08 2.76 24.34
CA LEU A 542 -10.82 3.80 23.36
C LEU A 542 -9.40 3.61 22.82
N ASP A 543 -9.28 3.48 21.49
CA ASP A 543 -8.01 3.45 20.77
C ASP A 543 -8.00 4.64 19.80
N ILE A 544 -7.06 5.57 19.95
CA ILE A 544 -6.88 6.71 19.05
C ILE A 544 -5.45 6.68 18.54
N SER A 545 -5.28 6.83 17.23
CA SER A 545 -3.99 7.03 16.61
C SER A 545 -4.02 8.23 15.67
N GLY A 546 -2.93 8.99 15.66
CA GLY A 546 -2.77 10.14 14.78
C GLY A 546 -1.38 10.16 14.15
N THR A 547 -1.30 10.71 12.96
CA THR A 547 -0.05 10.92 12.20
C THR A 547 -0.06 12.30 11.58
N PHE A 548 1.11 12.90 11.48
CA PHE A 548 1.31 14.16 10.78
C PHE A 548 2.65 14.13 10.08
N SER A 549 2.73 14.71 8.89
CA SER A 549 3.97 14.89 8.13
C SER A 549 4.01 16.27 7.49
N TRP A 550 5.15 16.91 7.61
CA TRP A 550 5.57 18.05 6.82
C TRP A 550 6.72 17.61 5.92
N THR A 551 6.55 17.70 4.59
CA THR A 551 7.41 17.05 3.62
C THR A 551 7.63 17.95 2.39
N PRO A 552 8.41 19.03 2.51
CA PRO A 552 8.95 19.73 1.35
C PRO A 552 9.79 18.76 0.50
N SER A 553 9.56 18.77 -0.80
CA SER A 553 10.29 17.94 -1.76
C SER A 553 10.56 18.79 -3.00
N ILE A 554 11.75 19.36 -3.06
CA ILE A 554 12.08 20.51 -3.91
C ILE A 554 13.08 20.09 -4.98
N ASN A 555 12.84 20.53 -6.24
CA ASN A 555 13.83 20.44 -7.29
C ASN A 555 14.98 21.43 -7.02
N VAL A 556 16.19 20.91 -6.79
CA VAL A 556 17.40 21.71 -6.55
C VAL A 556 18.45 21.51 -7.66
N GLY A 557 18.06 20.88 -8.77
CA GLY A 557 18.93 20.67 -9.92
C GLY A 557 19.16 21.95 -10.74
N GLU A 558 20.07 21.88 -11.69
CA GLU A 558 20.36 22.96 -12.63
C GLU A 558 19.17 23.22 -13.57
N PRO A 559 18.90 24.49 -13.92
CA PRO A 559 17.86 24.79 -14.91
C PRO A 559 18.26 24.29 -16.31
N ARG A 560 17.34 23.62 -17.01
CA ARG A 560 17.57 23.06 -18.35
C ARG A 560 17.68 24.13 -19.45
N SER A 561 17.00 25.24 -19.22
CA SER A 561 16.96 26.40 -20.11
C SER A 561 16.60 27.64 -19.30
N PRO A 562 16.80 28.84 -19.82
CA PRO A 562 16.33 30.08 -19.18
C PRO A 562 14.82 30.11 -18.89
N ALA A 563 14.03 29.27 -19.58
CA ALA A 563 12.58 29.14 -19.37
C ALA A 563 12.19 28.05 -18.35
N ASP A 564 13.16 27.32 -17.78
CA ASP A 564 12.87 26.29 -16.78
C ASP A 564 12.56 26.92 -15.41
N MET A 565 11.28 27.03 -15.11
CA MET A 565 10.79 27.58 -13.85
C MET A 565 10.62 26.52 -12.75
N SER A 566 11.12 25.31 -12.93
CA SER A 566 10.93 24.19 -11.99
C SER A 566 11.94 24.17 -10.84
N VAL A 567 13.06 24.91 -10.93
CA VAL A 567 14.10 24.97 -9.90
C VAL A 567 13.60 25.73 -8.66
N GLY A 568 13.85 25.16 -7.48
CA GLY A 568 13.35 25.70 -6.21
C GLY A 568 11.86 25.42 -5.95
N LYS A 569 11.18 24.60 -6.79
CA LYS A 569 9.75 24.32 -6.72
C LYS A 569 9.47 22.93 -6.16
N GLN A 570 8.31 22.81 -5.49
CA GLN A 570 7.77 21.54 -4.97
C GLN A 570 7.50 20.55 -6.12
N LEU A 571 7.77 19.29 -5.90
CA LEU A 571 7.45 18.24 -6.89
C LEU A 571 5.94 18.13 -7.11
N PRO A 572 5.50 17.88 -8.37
CA PRO A 572 4.09 17.70 -8.69
C PRO A 572 3.43 16.56 -7.90
N TYR A 573 2.18 16.78 -7.51
CA TYR A 573 1.34 15.84 -6.76
C TYR A 573 1.89 15.43 -5.39
N VAL A 574 2.87 16.12 -4.84
CA VAL A 574 3.37 15.88 -3.49
C VAL A 574 2.77 16.93 -2.54
N PRO A 575 1.92 16.55 -1.57
CA PRO A 575 1.44 17.48 -0.55
C PRO A 575 2.58 17.85 0.39
N GLU A 576 2.67 19.12 0.76
CA GLU A 576 3.65 19.58 1.75
C GLU A 576 3.26 19.13 3.16
N PHE A 577 1.96 19.12 3.46
CA PHE A 577 1.41 18.66 4.73
C PHE A 577 0.43 17.51 4.51
N SER A 578 0.54 16.49 5.34
CA SER A 578 -0.45 15.40 5.43
C SER A 578 -0.70 15.02 6.89
N SER A 579 -1.92 14.64 7.20
CA SER A 579 -2.32 14.22 8.54
C SER A 579 -3.39 13.16 8.49
N GLY A 580 -3.42 12.27 9.48
CA GLY A 580 -4.45 11.25 9.62
C GLY A 580 -4.80 11.01 11.08
N ILE A 581 -6.07 10.74 11.35
CA ILE A 581 -6.59 10.35 12.66
C ILE A 581 -7.48 9.13 12.49
N ASN A 582 -7.29 8.13 13.34
CA ASN A 582 -8.15 6.96 13.42
C ASN A 582 -8.50 6.72 14.90
N GLY A 583 -9.78 6.82 15.23
CA GLY A 583 -10.30 6.60 16.57
C GLY A 583 -11.31 5.44 16.58
N ILE A 584 -11.17 4.52 17.54
CA ILE A 584 -12.07 3.39 17.73
C ILE A 584 -12.56 3.41 19.17
N LEU A 585 -13.87 3.53 19.35
CA LEU A 585 -14.55 3.42 20.64
C LEU A 585 -15.30 2.09 20.67
N SER A 586 -14.91 1.21 21.54
CA SER A 586 -15.56 -0.09 21.74
C SER A 586 -16.35 -0.12 23.04
N TRP A 587 -17.60 -0.60 22.97
CA TRP A 587 -18.47 -0.81 24.11
C TRP A 587 -19.13 -2.18 24.04
N LYS A 588 -18.72 -3.10 24.92
CA LYS A 588 -19.17 -4.49 24.87
C LYS A 588 -18.94 -5.08 23.47
N SER A 589 -20.04 -5.37 22.74
CA SER A 589 -20.03 -5.92 21.39
C SER A 589 -20.26 -4.87 20.28
N TRP A 590 -20.28 -3.59 20.64
CA TRP A 590 -20.33 -2.48 19.70
C TRP A 590 -18.94 -1.89 19.48
N SER A 591 -18.66 -1.46 18.25
CA SER A 591 -17.45 -0.72 17.90
C SER A 591 -17.83 0.42 16.99
N PHE A 592 -17.54 1.64 17.39
CA PHE A 592 -17.65 2.85 16.59
C PHE A 592 -16.26 3.27 16.14
N GLN A 593 -16.06 3.55 14.87
CA GLN A 593 -14.80 4.03 14.33
C GLN A 593 -15.00 5.33 13.56
N TYR A 594 -14.12 6.29 13.81
CA TYR A 594 -13.97 7.52 13.04
C TYR A 594 -12.59 7.57 12.41
N LYS A 595 -12.53 7.87 11.12
CA LYS A 595 -11.30 8.07 10.36
C LYS A 595 -11.33 9.43 9.70
N TRP A 596 -10.22 10.13 9.80
CA TRP A 596 -10.03 11.43 9.16
C TRP A 596 -8.66 11.50 8.53
N CYS A 597 -8.54 12.15 7.35
CA CYS A 597 -7.26 12.52 6.76
C CYS A 597 -7.35 13.91 6.13
N TYR A 598 -6.20 14.56 6.06
CA TYR A 598 -5.99 15.88 5.44
C TYR A 598 -4.77 15.85 4.55
N TYR A 599 -4.88 16.49 3.39
CA TYR A 599 -3.79 16.77 2.48
C TYR A 599 -3.81 18.24 2.07
N SER A 600 -2.65 18.91 2.16
CA SER A 600 -2.49 20.29 1.70
C SER A 600 -2.64 20.40 0.17
N PRO A 601 -2.76 21.62 -0.38
CA PRO A 601 -2.75 21.85 -1.83
C PRO A 601 -1.54 21.18 -2.50
N ARG A 602 -1.74 20.71 -3.74
CA ARG A 602 -0.71 20.02 -4.52
C ARG A 602 -0.62 20.64 -5.91
N PHE A 603 0.60 20.88 -6.36
CA PHE A 603 0.82 21.34 -7.72
C PHE A 603 0.71 20.18 -8.71
N THR A 604 0.19 20.43 -9.89
CA THR A 604 0.07 19.46 -10.98
C THR A 604 1.24 19.55 -11.95
N MET A 605 1.92 20.70 -11.98
CA MET A 605 3.05 21.04 -12.85
C MET A 605 4.30 21.39 -12.05
N SER A 606 5.47 21.17 -12.66
CA SER A 606 6.76 21.45 -12.03
C SER A 606 7.04 22.96 -11.82
N SER A 607 6.38 23.85 -12.56
CA SER A 607 6.45 25.31 -12.41
C SER A 607 5.75 25.82 -11.15
N ASN A 608 4.92 24.98 -10.52
CA ASN A 608 4.06 25.33 -9.38
C ASN A 608 3.10 26.49 -9.66
N ASP A 609 2.49 26.48 -10.83
CA ASP A 609 1.48 27.47 -11.20
C ASP A 609 0.28 27.39 -10.26
N ILE A 610 -0.26 28.57 -9.91
CA ILE A 610 -1.43 28.72 -9.03
C ILE A 610 -2.75 28.78 -9.78
N THR A 611 -2.75 28.49 -11.08
CA THR A 611 -3.95 28.41 -11.90
C THR A 611 -4.86 27.25 -11.48
N LEU A 612 -6.12 27.24 -11.92
CA LEU A 612 -7.09 26.18 -11.62
C LEU A 612 -6.61 24.77 -12.04
N THR A 613 -5.84 24.68 -13.12
CA THR A 613 -5.26 23.43 -13.59
C THR A 613 -3.86 23.18 -13.05
N GLY A 614 -3.16 24.20 -12.58
CA GLY A 614 -1.79 24.12 -12.03
C GLY A 614 -1.72 23.70 -10.56
N ARG A 615 -2.82 23.86 -9.80
CA ARG A 615 -2.88 23.56 -8.36
C ARG A 615 -4.20 22.91 -7.97
N LEU A 616 -4.14 21.73 -7.39
CA LEU A 616 -5.28 21.10 -6.75
C LEU A 616 -5.47 21.68 -5.34
N PRO A 617 -6.72 21.98 -4.92
CA PRO A 617 -7.00 22.44 -3.56
C PRO A 617 -6.66 21.37 -2.53
N GLU A 618 -6.55 21.81 -1.27
CA GLU A 618 -6.55 20.91 -0.12
C GLU A 618 -7.88 20.17 -0.02
N TYR A 619 -7.86 19.03 0.65
CA TYR A 619 -9.07 18.32 1.03
C TYR A 619 -8.87 17.55 2.34
N PHE A 620 -9.98 17.29 2.98
CA PHE A 620 -10.06 16.39 4.11
C PHE A 620 -11.16 15.36 3.91
N MET A 621 -10.93 14.17 4.41
CA MET A 621 -11.90 13.08 4.30
C MET A 621 -12.26 12.58 5.69
N SER A 622 -13.57 12.43 5.93
CA SER A 622 -14.11 11.88 7.16
C SER A 622 -14.97 10.66 6.88
N ASN A 623 -14.63 9.55 7.51
CA ASN A 623 -15.40 8.32 7.39
C ASN A 623 -15.80 7.84 8.79
N ILE A 624 -17.01 7.29 8.90
CA ILE A 624 -17.48 6.64 10.13
C ILE A 624 -17.87 5.20 9.85
N SER A 625 -17.75 4.36 10.85
CA SER A 625 -18.34 3.03 10.81
C SER A 625 -18.86 2.61 12.19
N LEU A 626 -19.92 1.81 12.18
CA LEU A 626 -20.51 1.19 13.36
C LEU A 626 -20.61 -0.30 13.13
N GLU A 627 -20.05 -1.08 14.04
CA GLU A 627 -20.09 -2.53 14.02
C GLU A 627 -20.79 -3.06 15.26
N LYS A 628 -21.69 -4.02 15.07
CA LYS A 628 -22.28 -4.84 16.13
C LYS A 628 -21.87 -6.29 15.94
N ARG A 629 -21.25 -6.89 16.97
CA ARG A 629 -20.87 -8.30 16.99
C ARG A 629 -21.79 -9.06 17.94
N ILE A 630 -22.36 -10.16 17.47
CA ILE A 630 -23.22 -11.06 18.23
C ILE A 630 -22.49 -12.39 18.38
N PRO A 631 -21.94 -12.68 19.56
CA PRO A 631 -21.25 -13.95 19.82
C PRO A 631 -22.26 -15.09 20.06
N PHE A 632 -21.89 -16.29 19.66
CA PHE A 632 -22.55 -17.54 20.00
C PHE A 632 -21.51 -18.64 20.29
N THR A 633 -21.92 -19.82 20.70
CA THR A 633 -21.02 -20.87 21.23
C THR A 633 -19.95 -21.35 20.25
N TRP A 634 -20.25 -21.34 18.95
CA TRP A 634 -19.35 -21.81 17.90
C TRP A 634 -18.86 -20.70 16.93
N GLY A 635 -19.15 -19.44 17.26
CA GLY A 635 -18.72 -18.34 16.38
C GLY A 635 -19.29 -16.98 16.74
N ASN A 636 -19.37 -16.11 15.75
CA ASN A 636 -20.02 -14.80 15.86
C ASN A 636 -20.60 -14.36 14.53
N LEU A 637 -21.65 -13.54 14.60
CA LEU A 637 -22.22 -12.79 13.48
C LEU A 637 -21.96 -11.30 13.72
N SER A 638 -21.45 -10.60 12.72
CA SER A 638 -21.19 -9.17 12.82
C SER A 638 -21.89 -8.41 11.69
N PHE A 639 -22.43 -7.25 12.04
CA PHE A 639 -23.05 -6.30 11.14
C PHE A 639 -22.24 -5.01 11.21
N LYS A 640 -21.76 -4.49 10.07
CA LYS A 640 -20.97 -3.27 10.00
C LYS A 640 -21.54 -2.33 8.94
N GLY A 641 -21.93 -1.12 9.35
CA GLY A 641 -22.28 -0.03 8.45
C GLY A 641 -21.10 0.94 8.33
N VAL A 642 -20.84 1.44 7.14
CA VAL A 642 -19.77 2.39 6.84
C VAL A 642 -20.36 3.55 6.04
N ILE A 643 -20.02 4.78 6.42
CA ILE A 643 -20.28 5.99 5.66
C ILE A 643 -18.92 6.59 5.29
N ASN A 644 -18.62 6.66 4.01
CA ASN A 644 -17.42 7.30 3.49
C ASN A 644 -17.79 8.72 3.04
N ASN A 645 -16.81 9.61 3.14
CA ASN A 645 -16.99 11.04 2.80
C ASN A 645 -18.20 11.65 3.50
N LEU A 646 -18.23 11.58 4.82
CA LEU A 646 -19.36 11.97 5.68
C LEU A 646 -19.87 13.38 5.40
N PHE A 647 -19.00 14.31 5.06
CA PHE A 647 -19.33 15.72 4.81
C PHE A 647 -19.57 16.03 3.33
N ASN A 648 -19.58 14.99 2.48
CA ASN A 648 -19.79 15.11 1.03
C ASN A 648 -18.82 16.10 0.35
N GLU A 649 -17.55 16.04 0.76
CA GLU A 649 -16.47 16.86 0.21
C GLU A 649 -16.27 16.58 -1.28
N GLU A 650 -16.26 17.64 -2.10
CA GLU A 650 -15.88 17.56 -3.51
C GLU A 650 -14.37 17.69 -3.61
N TYR A 651 -13.68 16.63 -4.03
CA TYR A 651 -12.22 16.62 -4.06
C TYR A 651 -11.66 15.92 -5.28
N LEU A 652 -10.41 16.30 -5.62
CA LEU A 652 -9.63 15.70 -6.68
C LEU A 652 -8.31 15.17 -6.09
N SER A 653 -8.03 13.90 -6.27
CA SER A 653 -6.69 13.35 -5.98
C SER A 653 -5.71 13.58 -7.13
N VAL A 654 -6.23 13.56 -8.35
CA VAL A 654 -5.53 13.84 -9.60
C VAL A 654 -6.38 14.80 -10.43
N LEU A 655 -5.73 15.70 -11.17
CA LEU A 655 -6.39 16.68 -12.03
C LEU A 655 -7.39 16.01 -12.99
N SER A 656 -8.58 16.57 -13.11
CA SER A 656 -9.68 16.09 -13.97
C SER A 656 -10.11 14.64 -13.69
N ARG A 657 -9.88 14.15 -12.45
CA ARG A 657 -10.32 12.84 -11.94
C ARG A 657 -11.23 13.03 -10.73
N PRO A 658 -12.55 13.09 -10.95
CA PRO A 658 -13.52 13.29 -9.88
C PRO A 658 -13.55 12.07 -8.96
N MET A 659 -13.77 12.32 -7.69
CA MET A 659 -13.90 11.30 -6.66
C MET A 659 -15.35 11.24 -6.16
N PRO A 660 -15.79 10.08 -5.62
CA PRO A 660 -17.17 9.95 -5.16
C PRO A 660 -17.44 10.83 -3.94
N GLY A 661 -18.61 11.48 -3.91
CA GLY A 661 -19.17 12.14 -2.74
C GLY A 661 -19.53 11.13 -1.64
N ILE A 662 -20.44 11.51 -0.74
CA ILE A 662 -20.92 10.63 0.34
C ILE A 662 -21.43 9.31 -0.22
N ASN A 663 -20.97 8.20 0.39
CA ASN A 663 -21.37 6.86 -0.04
C ASN A 663 -21.40 5.88 1.15
N PHE A 664 -22.15 4.79 1.00
CA PHE A 664 -22.48 3.84 2.06
C PHE A 664 -22.04 2.44 1.70
N GLN A 665 -21.65 1.68 2.72
CA GLN A 665 -21.38 0.24 2.62
C GLN A 665 -21.95 -0.47 3.83
N PHE A 666 -22.45 -1.68 3.63
CA PHE A 666 -22.97 -2.53 4.70
C PHE A 666 -22.39 -3.93 4.53
N PHE A 667 -21.91 -4.50 5.63
CA PHE A 667 -21.27 -5.82 5.66
C PHE A 667 -21.92 -6.70 6.70
N VAL A 668 -22.12 -7.97 6.32
CA VAL A 668 -22.52 -9.06 7.22
C VAL A 668 -21.40 -10.08 7.23
N THR A 669 -20.84 -10.36 8.40
CA THR A 669 -19.75 -11.33 8.57
C THR A 669 -20.17 -12.44 9.49
N LEU A 670 -20.14 -13.69 8.99
CA LEU A 670 -20.28 -14.91 9.78
C LEU A 670 -18.89 -15.52 10.03
N SER A 671 -18.54 -15.72 11.27
CA SER A 671 -17.29 -16.38 11.66
C SER A 671 -17.60 -17.63 12.49
N ILE A 672 -17.03 -18.76 12.11
CA ILE A 672 -17.20 -20.07 12.73
C ILE A 672 -15.85 -20.55 13.24
N ASN A 673 -15.78 -20.99 14.48
CA ASN A 673 -14.60 -21.57 15.09
C ASN A 673 -14.97 -22.90 15.76
N ARG A 674 -14.47 -24.00 15.24
CA ARG A 674 -14.59 -25.32 15.87
C ARG A 674 -13.20 -25.75 16.36
N PRO A 675 -12.92 -25.65 17.67
CA PRO A 675 -11.67 -26.16 18.23
C PRO A 675 -11.61 -27.69 18.05
N ASP A 676 -10.40 -28.21 17.91
CA ASP A 676 -10.20 -29.67 17.80
C ASP A 676 -10.67 -30.36 19.09
N THR A 677 -11.76 -31.11 18.99
CA THR A 677 -12.44 -31.78 20.11
C THR A 677 -11.58 -32.86 20.80
N LYS A 678 -10.48 -33.31 20.16
CA LYS A 678 -9.59 -34.32 20.76
C LYS A 678 -8.80 -33.83 21.98
N LYS A 679 -8.72 -32.54 22.23
CA LYS A 679 -8.08 -31.96 23.44
C LYS A 679 -9.03 -31.76 24.62
N ILE A 680 -10.35 -31.81 24.41
CA ILE A 680 -11.35 -31.59 25.47
C ILE A 680 -11.53 -32.85 26.34
N ILE A 681 -11.18 -34.04 25.85
CA ILE A 681 -11.38 -35.34 26.52
C ILE A 681 -10.17 -35.71 27.42
N LYS A 682 -9.09 -34.91 27.42
CA LYS A 682 -7.84 -35.14 28.22
C LYS A 682 -7.61 -34.11 29.32
N LYS A 683 -8.60 -33.39 29.77
CA LYS A 683 -8.53 -32.57 30.98
C LYS A 683 -9.49 -33.08 32.05
#